data_ab23928c45353f0ba86f0bb9d441197c
#
_entry.id   ab23928c45353f0ba86f0bb9d441197c
#
_cell.length_a   1.000
_cell.length_b   1.000
_cell.length_c   1.000
_cell.angle_alpha   90.00
_cell.angle_beta   90.00
_cell.angle_gamma   90.00
#
_symmetry.space_group_name_H-M   'P 1'
#
loop_
_entity.id
_entity.type
_entity.pdbx_description
1 polymer ?
#
loop_
_entity_poly.entity_id
_entity_poly.type
_entity_poly.pdbx_seq_one_letter_code
_entity_poly.pdbx_strand_id
1 'polypeptide(L)'
;KQLTEVYFKTDPVVYDIYDGIRLLSICRTARDRMQNLAFCYQMTGETRYADRCIEEMKAVCNFKDWNPYHFLDTSEMTEALSFAYDWLYDYLTPDMRETAKTAIIEKGLNQILEDYRDEPSGRRRTWKWAQSPVADNWNLVCNSGLLQGAMAVAEDVPEIAAEVFDGGLELIKKAVLLYGPDGAWYEGPGYWLYATSYYTDLMCCLDSVFSDTFGYLNVPGIAQTGYYITSITGPCGNFNFHDSDIGSVNSPEIFFLADKLHDAALSNLRMEQMADRGTNGTIRDILYYNPGLSGTAATMQKDYYFRDTEVASFRSDWDDSNSIFLGVHAGKTNVYHGHMDAGSFVLDGFGTRYASDLGADNYNIRDSVWNLYRYRAEGHNTLVINPSKDGGQKLAGAARIDRFESGINSGYAIMDLTDMYKDAESVSRGFKLTNNRSAVIVQDEIKTAEPADIWWFMHTTNDIEVAEDGKSATVKGKYKNLKVSLLADTPGTFSVMSASPMETSPQNSEQNKNLMYKKLAFHAENVSEITIPILMQFVIPIEGLEENYSVPCVPLSQWTLDETGASEKPMLTSITVDGAELPGFKSDRYVYAYRIAADSEKMPEVKAEGSGEVSVKYTASVPGYAVITVNDRVDSNVINQYIIKIDKEILKQAPEGVSQLSVKEVKASSVPQPENSPENTLDGDLTTRWSAEGNANIVFDLGESRSVKYLGLAVYQDTTNDGRQQYFDVLVSEDGENYTQVYSGESSGTTLEEEIFPIPETRGRYVKIYCKGTSVGNWNSLTECTLYGN
;
A
#
# COMPACT_ATOMS: atom_id res chain seq x y z
N LYS A 1 -1.03 -11.48 23.53
CA LYS A 1 -1.79 -11.24 24.78
C LYS A 1 -2.60 -9.95 24.72
N GLN A 2 -2.06 -8.81 24.31
CA GLN A 2 -2.84 -7.56 24.23
C GLN A 2 -4.06 -7.70 23.31
N LEU A 3 -3.88 -8.27 22.12
CA LEU A 3 -4.95 -8.49 21.15
C LEU A 3 -6.05 -9.41 21.71
N THR A 4 -5.67 -10.47 22.43
CA THR A 4 -6.65 -11.41 23.00
C THR A 4 -7.47 -10.83 24.15
N GLU A 5 -7.00 -9.80 24.85
CA GLU A 5 -7.79 -9.14 25.90
C GLU A 5 -9.06 -8.46 25.35
N VAL A 6 -9.04 -8.02 24.08
CA VAL A 6 -10.23 -7.50 23.39
C VAL A 6 -11.27 -8.61 23.19
N TYR A 7 -10.84 -9.83 22.86
CA TYR A 7 -11.75 -10.95 22.61
C TYR A 7 -12.56 -11.39 23.83
N PHE A 8 -12.05 -11.14 25.07
CA PHE A 8 -12.82 -11.40 26.29
C PHE A 8 -13.97 -10.41 26.53
N LYS A 9 -13.97 -9.29 25.81
CA LYS A 9 -14.99 -8.23 25.91
C LYS A 9 -16.01 -8.26 24.77
N THR A 10 -15.80 -9.14 23.77
CA THR A 10 -16.67 -9.23 22.60
C THR A 10 -17.42 -10.55 22.59
N ASP A 11 -18.67 -10.54 22.14
CA ASP A 11 -19.46 -11.76 21.95
C ASP A 11 -18.87 -12.64 20.84
N PRO A 12 -19.09 -13.95 20.88
CA PRO A 12 -18.76 -14.86 19.79
C PRO A 12 -19.40 -14.42 18.47
N VAL A 13 -18.77 -14.82 17.36
CA VAL A 13 -19.28 -14.52 16.02
C VAL A 13 -20.71 -15.03 15.81
N VAL A 14 -21.48 -14.30 15.01
CA VAL A 14 -22.83 -14.67 14.59
C VAL A 14 -22.90 -14.84 13.09
N TYR A 15 -23.80 -15.71 12.61
CA TYR A 15 -24.00 -15.94 11.19
C TYR A 15 -24.62 -14.71 10.55
N ASP A 16 -23.82 -13.99 9.71
CA ASP A 16 -24.27 -12.80 9.01
C ASP A 16 -23.68 -12.75 7.59
N ILE A 17 -24.57 -12.74 6.60
CA ILE A 17 -24.21 -12.52 5.18
C ILE A 17 -24.51 -11.06 4.87
N TYR A 18 -23.59 -10.17 5.30
CA TYR A 18 -23.75 -8.72 5.31
C TYR A 18 -24.02 -8.08 3.94
N ASP A 19 -23.55 -8.68 2.85
CA ASP A 19 -23.74 -8.19 1.47
C ASP A 19 -24.70 -9.07 0.64
N GLY A 20 -25.34 -10.06 1.28
CA GLY A 20 -26.24 -11.01 0.64
C GLY A 20 -25.54 -12.14 -0.13
N ILE A 21 -24.19 -12.21 -0.08
CA ILE A 21 -23.38 -13.19 -0.80
C ILE A 21 -22.38 -13.88 0.12
N ARG A 22 -21.65 -13.13 0.97
CA ARG A 22 -20.43 -13.55 1.67
C ARG A 22 -20.61 -13.63 3.18
N LEU A 23 -20.17 -14.75 3.75
CA LEU A 23 -19.94 -14.94 5.18
C LEU A 23 -18.46 -14.64 5.55
N LEU A 24 -17.67 -14.22 4.59
CA LEU A 24 -16.20 -14.19 4.62
C LEU A 24 -15.61 -13.38 5.78
N SER A 25 -16.17 -12.22 6.08
CA SER A 25 -15.72 -11.40 7.22
C SER A 25 -15.91 -12.09 8.56
N ILE A 26 -17.00 -12.86 8.71
CA ILE A 26 -17.28 -13.65 9.90
C ILE A 26 -16.30 -14.82 10.01
N CYS A 27 -16.01 -15.50 8.89
CA CYS A 27 -15.04 -16.60 8.85
C CYS A 27 -13.64 -16.11 9.26
N ARG A 28 -13.20 -14.99 8.72
CA ARG A 28 -11.90 -14.38 9.06
C ARG A 28 -11.83 -13.92 10.51
N THR A 29 -12.89 -13.31 11.03
CA THR A 29 -12.94 -12.93 12.45
C THR A 29 -12.87 -14.16 13.36
N ALA A 30 -13.60 -15.23 13.03
CA ALA A 30 -13.55 -16.49 13.78
C ALA A 30 -12.16 -17.12 13.73
N ARG A 31 -11.53 -17.14 12.54
CA ARG A 31 -10.16 -17.64 12.34
C ARG A 31 -9.16 -16.89 13.22
N ASP A 32 -9.15 -15.57 13.15
CA ASP A 32 -8.22 -14.75 13.93
C ASP A 32 -8.39 -14.97 15.43
N ARG A 33 -9.64 -15.03 15.91
CA ARG A 33 -9.91 -15.25 17.33
C ARG A 33 -9.48 -16.65 17.76
N MET A 34 -9.88 -17.69 17.03
CA MET A 34 -9.56 -19.07 17.38
C MET A 34 -8.05 -19.34 17.35
N GLN A 35 -7.36 -18.91 16.31
CA GLN A 35 -5.91 -19.06 16.22
C GLN A 35 -5.19 -18.33 17.35
N ASN A 36 -5.50 -17.06 17.59
CA ASN A 36 -4.85 -16.28 18.65
C ASN A 36 -5.11 -16.84 20.05
N LEU A 37 -6.35 -17.25 20.34
CA LEU A 37 -6.72 -17.80 21.64
C LEU A 37 -6.10 -19.18 21.88
N ALA A 38 -6.18 -20.09 20.90
CA ALA A 38 -5.60 -21.42 20.99
C ALA A 38 -4.08 -21.35 21.12
N PHE A 39 -3.42 -20.48 20.34
CA PHE A 39 -1.97 -20.24 20.48
C PHE A 39 -1.59 -19.69 21.86
N CYS A 40 -2.35 -18.73 22.39
CA CYS A 40 -2.09 -18.21 23.73
C CYS A 40 -2.21 -19.29 24.81
N TYR A 41 -3.19 -20.20 24.69
CA TYR A 41 -3.31 -21.36 25.57
C TYR A 41 -2.09 -22.26 25.48
N GLN A 42 -1.66 -22.65 24.29
CA GLN A 42 -0.49 -23.48 24.07
C GLN A 42 0.80 -22.87 24.66
N MET A 43 0.97 -21.56 24.53
CA MET A 43 2.15 -20.87 25.02
C MET A 43 2.16 -20.60 26.54
N THR A 44 0.99 -20.53 27.18
CA THR A 44 0.89 -20.09 28.59
C THR A 44 0.31 -21.11 29.54
N GLY A 45 -0.47 -22.07 29.03
CA GLY A 45 -1.29 -22.99 29.83
C GLY A 45 -2.47 -22.33 30.56
N GLU A 46 -2.74 -21.03 30.30
CA GLU A 46 -3.87 -20.32 30.94
C GLU A 46 -5.20 -20.76 30.31
N THR A 47 -6.00 -21.51 31.05
CA THR A 47 -7.25 -22.11 30.56
C THR A 47 -8.29 -21.09 30.07
N ARG A 48 -8.25 -19.85 30.57
CA ARG A 48 -9.18 -18.81 30.12
C ARG A 48 -9.13 -18.60 28.60
N TYR A 49 -7.98 -18.75 27.96
CA TYR A 49 -7.85 -18.64 26.51
C TYR A 49 -8.53 -19.81 25.80
N ALA A 50 -8.34 -21.04 26.29
CA ALA A 50 -9.01 -22.21 25.75
C ALA A 50 -10.55 -22.12 25.93
N ASP A 51 -11.02 -21.71 27.12
CA ASP A 51 -12.44 -21.55 27.41
C ASP A 51 -13.09 -20.56 26.45
N ARG A 52 -12.46 -19.39 26.23
CA ARG A 52 -12.96 -18.37 25.29
C ARG A 52 -12.91 -18.84 23.83
N CYS A 53 -11.88 -19.61 23.46
CA CYS A 53 -11.80 -20.22 22.13
C CYS A 53 -12.95 -21.21 21.91
N ILE A 54 -13.29 -22.02 22.90
CA ILE A 54 -14.40 -22.98 22.85
C ILE A 54 -15.75 -22.27 22.64
N GLU A 55 -15.92 -21.05 23.15
CA GLU A 55 -17.12 -20.26 22.86
C GLU A 55 -17.25 -19.92 21.38
N GLU A 56 -16.15 -19.49 20.72
CA GLU A 56 -16.12 -19.28 19.26
C GLU A 56 -16.36 -20.59 18.48
N MET A 57 -15.68 -21.68 18.89
CA MET A 57 -15.90 -23.01 18.28
C MET A 57 -17.38 -23.42 18.34
N LYS A 58 -18.04 -23.27 19.49
CA LYS A 58 -19.48 -23.57 19.65
C LYS A 58 -20.34 -22.70 18.74
N ALA A 59 -20.02 -21.41 18.60
CA ALA A 59 -20.77 -20.51 17.76
C ALA A 59 -20.73 -20.96 16.29
N VAL A 60 -19.54 -21.22 15.73
CA VAL A 60 -19.38 -21.62 14.33
C VAL A 60 -19.89 -23.02 14.05
N CYS A 61 -19.79 -23.95 15.02
CA CYS A 61 -20.38 -25.28 14.90
C CYS A 61 -21.92 -25.23 14.83
N ASN A 62 -22.54 -24.25 15.50
CA ASN A 62 -24.00 -24.07 15.50
C ASN A 62 -24.53 -23.32 14.27
N PHE A 63 -23.70 -22.76 13.41
CA PHE A 63 -24.14 -22.17 12.14
C PHE A 63 -24.88 -23.22 11.30
N LYS A 64 -25.90 -22.78 10.56
CA LYS A 64 -26.68 -23.71 9.68
C LYS A 64 -25.81 -24.37 8.60
N ASP A 65 -24.84 -23.63 8.08
CA ASP A 65 -23.83 -24.01 7.10
C ASP A 65 -22.65 -23.04 7.20
N TRP A 66 -21.62 -23.21 6.37
CA TRP A 66 -20.50 -22.28 6.20
C TRP A 66 -20.53 -21.65 4.82
N ASN A 67 -21.71 -21.32 4.31
CA ASN A 67 -21.98 -20.67 3.05
C ASN A 67 -21.27 -21.32 1.83
N PRO A 68 -21.54 -22.59 1.52
CA PRO A 68 -20.89 -23.27 0.39
C PRO A 68 -21.23 -22.66 -0.98
N TYR A 69 -22.13 -21.69 -1.03
CA TYR A 69 -22.41 -20.89 -2.21
C TYR A 69 -21.23 -19.97 -2.57
N HIS A 70 -20.54 -19.39 -1.57
CA HIS A 70 -19.28 -18.65 -1.70
C HIS A 70 -18.17 -19.46 -1.02
N PHE A 71 -17.57 -20.39 -1.74
CA PHE A 71 -16.80 -21.49 -1.18
C PHE A 71 -15.54 -21.09 -0.39
N LEU A 72 -15.01 -19.88 -0.58
CA LEU A 72 -13.96 -19.32 0.29
C LEU A 72 -14.38 -19.32 1.76
N ASP A 73 -15.66 -19.00 2.03
CA ASP A 73 -16.21 -18.97 3.38
C ASP A 73 -16.14 -20.34 4.05
N THR A 74 -16.53 -21.39 3.30
CA THR A 74 -16.47 -22.79 3.75
C THR A 74 -15.06 -23.21 4.06
N SER A 75 -14.11 -22.88 3.20
CA SER A 75 -12.72 -23.28 3.35
C SER A 75 -12.03 -22.54 4.50
N GLU A 76 -12.19 -21.22 4.58
CA GLU A 76 -11.61 -20.41 5.66
C GLU A 76 -12.16 -20.80 7.03
N MET A 77 -13.45 -21.14 7.11
CA MET A 77 -14.04 -21.63 8.35
C MET A 77 -13.57 -23.04 8.71
N THR A 78 -13.38 -23.92 7.71
CA THR A 78 -12.84 -25.26 7.92
C THR A 78 -11.44 -25.18 8.53
N GLU A 79 -10.55 -24.34 7.95
CA GLU A 79 -9.22 -24.11 8.47
C GLU A 79 -9.26 -23.56 9.91
N ALA A 80 -10.07 -22.54 10.14
CA ALA A 80 -10.21 -21.88 11.43
C ALA A 80 -10.59 -22.86 12.56
N LEU A 81 -11.60 -23.68 12.32
CA LEU A 81 -12.04 -24.66 13.30
C LEU A 81 -11.05 -25.82 13.46
N SER A 82 -10.34 -26.18 12.39
CA SER A 82 -9.34 -27.25 12.41
C SER A 82 -8.12 -26.91 13.28
N PHE A 83 -7.61 -25.69 13.19
CA PHE A 83 -6.56 -25.20 14.10
C PHE A 83 -7.01 -25.23 15.55
N ALA A 84 -8.21 -24.74 15.85
CA ALA A 84 -8.72 -24.74 17.22
C ALA A 84 -8.94 -26.16 17.74
N TYR A 85 -9.45 -27.06 16.89
CA TYR A 85 -9.68 -28.47 17.20
C TYR A 85 -8.37 -29.19 17.54
N ASP A 86 -7.35 -29.03 16.70
CA ASP A 86 -6.04 -29.69 16.87
C ASP A 86 -5.29 -29.12 18.09
N TRP A 87 -5.14 -27.78 18.17
CA TRP A 87 -4.35 -27.15 19.22
C TRP A 87 -4.98 -27.22 20.61
N LEU A 88 -6.29 -27.40 20.71
CA LEU A 88 -7.00 -27.60 21.97
C LEU A 88 -7.41 -29.05 22.22
N TYR A 89 -7.01 -30.02 21.38
CA TYR A 89 -7.52 -31.38 21.38
C TYR A 89 -7.53 -32.01 22.78
N ASP A 90 -6.43 -31.93 23.53
CA ASP A 90 -6.32 -32.51 24.88
C ASP A 90 -7.16 -31.78 25.92
N TYR A 91 -7.48 -30.52 25.68
CA TYR A 91 -8.31 -29.70 26.57
C TYR A 91 -9.82 -29.86 26.31
N LEU A 92 -10.20 -30.16 25.07
CA LEU A 92 -11.60 -30.33 24.68
C LEU A 92 -12.25 -31.53 25.35
N THR A 93 -13.53 -31.36 25.80
CA THR A 93 -14.34 -32.47 26.26
C THR A 93 -14.68 -33.41 25.09
N PRO A 94 -14.96 -34.74 25.35
CA PRO A 94 -15.36 -35.63 24.29
C PRO A 94 -16.55 -35.14 23.44
N ASP A 95 -17.55 -34.51 24.06
CA ASP A 95 -18.70 -33.94 23.37
C ASP A 95 -18.31 -32.77 22.47
N MET A 96 -17.38 -31.93 22.91
CA MET A 96 -16.92 -30.80 22.10
C MET A 96 -16.05 -31.27 20.93
N ARG A 97 -15.20 -32.31 21.14
CA ARG A 97 -14.45 -32.94 20.04
C ARG A 97 -15.40 -33.49 18.97
N GLU A 98 -16.43 -34.25 19.39
CA GLU A 98 -17.43 -34.80 18.46
C GLU A 98 -18.19 -33.69 17.71
N THR A 99 -18.57 -32.63 18.42
CA THR A 99 -19.26 -31.47 17.80
C THR A 99 -18.39 -30.79 16.74
N ALA A 100 -17.14 -30.48 17.06
CA ALA A 100 -16.21 -29.81 16.15
C ALA A 100 -15.87 -30.72 14.95
N LYS A 101 -15.53 -31.99 15.20
CA LYS A 101 -15.28 -32.98 14.16
C LYS A 101 -16.48 -33.12 13.18
N THR A 102 -17.68 -33.26 13.71
CA THR A 102 -18.90 -33.33 12.90
C THR A 102 -19.08 -32.10 12.02
N ALA A 103 -18.83 -30.90 12.59
CA ALA A 103 -18.93 -29.66 11.82
C ALA A 103 -17.89 -29.59 10.69
N ILE A 104 -16.63 -29.97 10.96
CA ILE A 104 -15.58 -30.04 9.94
C ILE A 104 -15.98 -30.98 8.81
N ILE A 105 -16.49 -32.17 9.14
CA ILE A 105 -16.88 -33.16 8.13
C ILE A 105 -18.10 -32.69 7.33
N GLU A 106 -19.20 -32.34 8.00
CA GLU A 106 -20.47 -32.08 7.33
C GLU A 106 -20.51 -30.73 6.62
N LYS A 107 -19.98 -29.69 7.25
CA LYS A 107 -20.04 -28.31 6.72
C LYS A 107 -18.81 -27.92 5.89
N GLY A 108 -17.70 -28.63 6.06
CA GLY A 108 -16.45 -28.46 5.31
C GLY A 108 -16.24 -29.57 4.28
N LEU A 109 -15.72 -30.73 4.72
CA LEU A 109 -15.16 -31.75 3.82
C LEU A 109 -16.21 -32.34 2.84
N ASN A 110 -17.43 -32.66 3.31
CA ASN A 110 -18.46 -33.18 2.42
C ASN A 110 -18.84 -32.18 1.31
N GLN A 111 -18.68 -30.89 1.56
CA GLN A 111 -19.00 -29.85 0.56
C GLN A 111 -18.01 -29.85 -0.61
N ILE A 112 -16.72 -30.10 -0.37
CA ILE A 112 -15.71 -30.18 -1.44
C ILE A 112 -15.85 -31.50 -2.24
N LEU A 113 -16.22 -32.60 -1.61
CA LEU A 113 -16.36 -33.86 -2.27
C LEU A 113 -17.43 -33.85 -3.37
N GLU A 114 -18.52 -33.09 -3.16
CA GLU A 114 -19.52 -32.88 -4.21
C GLU A 114 -18.93 -32.20 -5.45
N ASP A 115 -17.99 -31.29 -5.25
CA ASP A 115 -17.31 -30.59 -6.36
C ASP A 115 -16.24 -31.46 -7.03
N TYR A 116 -15.48 -32.26 -6.27
CA TYR A 116 -14.47 -33.19 -6.81
C TYR A 116 -15.13 -34.31 -7.64
N ARG A 117 -16.27 -34.84 -7.22
CA ARG A 117 -16.99 -35.90 -7.91
C ARG A 117 -17.84 -35.42 -9.09
N ASP A 118 -17.93 -34.11 -9.30
CA ASP A 118 -18.83 -33.45 -10.27
C ASP A 118 -20.30 -33.90 -10.10
N GLU A 119 -20.70 -34.16 -8.85
CA GLU A 119 -22.04 -34.61 -8.52
C GLU A 119 -23.05 -33.48 -8.66
N PRO A 120 -24.31 -33.76 -9.14
CA PRO A 120 -25.33 -32.74 -9.20
C PRO A 120 -25.84 -32.43 -7.78
N SER A 121 -25.23 -31.48 -7.13
CA SER A 121 -25.51 -31.07 -5.74
C SER A 121 -26.82 -30.30 -5.55
N GLY A 122 -27.54 -29.96 -6.64
CA GLY A 122 -28.67 -29.04 -6.60
C GLY A 122 -28.31 -27.59 -6.27
N ARG A 123 -27.05 -27.33 -5.94
CA ARG A 123 -26.51 -25.98 -5.73
C ARG A 123 -26.30 -25.33 -7.08
N ARG A 124 -26.61 -24.03 -7.16
CA ARG A 124 -26.22 -23.23 -8.32
C ARG A 124 -24.71 -23.02 -8.26
N ARG A 125 -23.94 -23.88 -8.95
CA ARG A 125 -22.49 -23.74 -9.09
C ARG A 125 -22.20 -22.45 -9.85
N THR A 126 -22.03 -21.35 -9.13
CA THR A 126 -21.62 -20.08 -9.73
C THR A 126 -20.13 -20.04 -9.99
N TRP A 127 -19.34 -20.84 -9.28
CA TRP A 127 -17.89 -20.84 -9.33
C TRP A 127 -17.38 -22.28 -9.58
N LYS A 128 -16.87 -22.50 -10.77
CA LYS A 128 -16.24 -23.78 -11.12
C LYS A 128 -14.73 -23.75 -10.86
N TRP A 129 -14.28 -23.16 -9.76
CA TRP A 129 -12.85 -22.99 -9.46
C TRP A 129 -12.11 -24.34 -9.42
N ALA A 130 -12.71 -25.40 -8.91
CA ALA A 130 -12.11 -26.72 -8.85
C ALA A 130 -11.92 -27.35 -10.25
N GLN A 131 -12.79 -27.04 -11.19
CA GLN A 131 -12.77 -27.60 -12.55
C GLN A 131 -12.26 -26.59 -13.59
N SER A 132 -11.94 -25.34 -13.17
CA SER A 132 -11.47 -24.31 -14.08
C SER A 132 -10.15 -24.73 -14.75
N PRO A 133 -10.01 -24.52 -16.06
CA PRO A 133 -8.72 -24.68 -16.72
C PRO A 133 -7.71 -23.61 -16.30
N VAL A 134 -8.20 -22.50 -15.72
CA VAL A 134 -7.39 -21.39 -15.24
C VAL A 134 -7.42 -21.43 -13.70
N ALA A 135 -6.26 -21.58 -13.10
CA ALA A 135 -6.11 -21.50 -11.65
C ALA A 135 -6.01 -20.03 -11.19
N ASP A 136 -6.44 -19.77 -9.98
CA ASP A 136 -6.40 -18.47 -9.31
C ASP A 136 -6.21 -18.66 -7.79
N ASN A 137 -6.30 -17.58 -7.02
CA ASN A 137 -6.21 -17.62 -5.56
C ASN A 137 -7.24 -18.57 -4.92
N TRP A 138 -8.46 -18.68 -5.47
CA TRP A 138 -9.50 -19.59 -4.96
C TRP A 138 -9.02 -21.04 -4.90
N ASN A 139 -8.27 -21.47 -5.90
CA ASN A 139 -7.77 -22.84 -5.96
C ASN A 139 -6.80 -23.12 -4.79
N LEU A 140 -5.88 -22.20 -4.49
CA LEU A 140 -4.98 -22.32 -3.33
C LEU A 140 -5.75 -22.25 -2.02
N VAL A 141 -6.58 -21.24 -1.81
CA VAL A 141 -7.30 -21.00 -0.56
C VAL A 141 -8.27 -22.16 -0.26
N CYS A 142 -9.11 -22.52 -1.24
CA CYS A 142 -10.14 -23.53 -1.01
C CYS A 142 -9.55 -24.91 -0.75
N ASN A 143 -8.57 -25.34 -1.54
CA ASN A 143 -7.96 -26.64 -1.30
C ASN A 143 -7.11 -26.67 -0.03
N SER A 144 -6.36 -25.60 0.29
CA SER A 144 -5.53 -25.54 1.49
C SER A 144 -6.34 -25.69 2.76
N GLY A 145 -7.43 -24.94 2.92
CA GLY A 145 -8.27 -25.02 4.11
C GLY A 145 -8.94 -26.37 4.29
N LEU A 146 -9.42 -27.00 3.18
CA LEU A 146 -10.04 -28.32 3.22
C LEU A 146 -9.02 -29.44 3.50
N LEU A 147 -7.80 -29.35 2.94
CA LEU A 147 -6.72 -30.30 3.23
C LEU A 147 -6.32 -30.25 4.71
N GLN A 148 -6.26 -29.07 5.31
CA GLN A 148 -6.00 -28.90 6.75
C GLN A 148 -7.13 -29.48 7.59
N GLY A 149 -8.39 -29.28 7.17
CA GLY A 149 -9.55 -29.93 7.78
C GLY A 149 -9.48 -31.46 7.72
N ALA A 150 -9.09 -32.00 6.58
CA ALA A 150 -8.92 -33.44 6.41
C ALA A 150 -7.82 -34.01 7.31
N MET A 151 -6.68 -33.32 7.47
CA MET A 151 -5.61 -33.72 8.40
C MET A 151 -6.10 -33.76 9.84
N ALA A 152 -6.85 -32.75 10.28
CA ALA A 152 -7.33 -32.65 11.64
C ALA A 152 -8.28 -33.80 12.08
N VAL A 153 -9.00 -34.43 11.12
CA VAL A 153 -9.97 -35.49 11.41
C VAL A 153 -9.64 -36.84 10.74
N ALA A 154 -8.43 -36.97 10.18
CA ALA A 154 -8.03 -38.15 9.39
C ALA A 154 -8.13 -39.47 10.14
N GLU A 155 -7.83 -39.52 11.44
CA GLU A 155 -7.91 -40.71 12.26
C GLU A 155 -9.36 -41.22 12.42
N ASP A 156 -10.33 -40.32 12.46
CA ASP A 156 -11.74 -40.62 12.63
C ASP A 156 -12.43 -40.99 11.31
N VAL A 157 -12.01 -40.37 10.19
CA VAL A 157 -12.66 -40.54 8.87
C VAL A 157 -11.62 -40.69 7.75
N PRO A 158 -10.80 -41.75 7.80
CA PRO A 158 -9.66 -41.90 6.89
C PRO A 158 -10.06 -41.99 5.41
N GLU A 159 -11.24 -42.51 5.09
CA GLU A 159 -11.72 -42.63 3.72
C GLU A 159 -12.05 -41.25 3.12
N ILE A 160 -12.78 -40.41 3.88
CA ILE A 160 -13.09 -39.02 3.47
C ILE A 160 -11.79 -38.22 3.38
N ALA A 161 -10.92 -38.34 4.36
CA ALA A 161 -9.65 -37.64 4.37
C ALA A 161 -8.80 -37.99 3.14
N ALA A 162 -8.67 -39.27 2.83
CA ALA A 162 -7.93 -39.75 1.65
C ALA A 162 -8.50 -39.18 0.34
N GLU A 163 -9.82 -39.14 0.16
CA GLU A 163 -10.46 -38.60 -1.03
C GLU A 163 -10.24 -37.08 -1.15
N VAL A 164 -10.32 -36.35 -0.02
CA VAL A 164 -10.00 -34.90 0.00
C VAL A 164 -8.53 -34.66 -0.35
N PHE A 165 -7.60 -35.49 0.16
CA PHE A 165 -6.19 -35.43 -0.18
C PHE A 165 -5.94 -35.67 -1.68
N ASP A 166 -6.49 -36.71 -2.24
CA ASP A 166 -6.34 -37.06 -3.65
C ASP A 166 -6.79 -35.90 -4.56
N GLY A 167 -7.99 -35.38 -4.32
CA GLY A 167 -8.56 -34.28 -5.11
C GLY A 167 -7.83 -32.96 -4.87
N GLY A 168 -7.58 -32.62 -3.62
CA GLY A 168 -7.00 -31.33 -3.22
C GLY A 168 -5.56 -31.16 -3.69
N LEU A 169 -4.70 -32.18 -3.48
CA LEU A 169 -3.29 -32.10 -3.92
C LEU A 169 -3.17 -32.00 -5.44
N GLU A 170 -3.98 -32.73 -6.20
CA GLU A 170 -3.94 -32.64 -7.65
C GLU A 170 -4.40 -31.28 -8.17
N LEU A 171 -5.40 -30.70 -7.53
CA LEU A 171 -5.90 -29.37 -7.94
C LEU A 171 -4.96 -28.23 -7.55
N ILE A 172 -4.40 -28.26 -6.35
CA ILE A 172 -3.49 -27.20 -5.87
C ILE A 172 -2.25 -27.06 -6.74
N LYS A 173 -1.80 -28.16 -7.35
CA LYS A 173 -0.67 -28.19 -8.27
C LYS A 173 -0.81 -27.17 -9.41
N LYS A 174 -2.03 -26.99 -9.94
CA LYS A 174 -2.30 -26.01 -11.00
C LYS A 174 -2.04 -24.58 -10.54
N ALA A 175 -2.42 -24.25 -9.32
CA ALA A 175 -2.26 -22.91 -8.78
C ALA A 175 -0.83 -22.64 -8.32
N VAL A 176 -0.14 -23.63 -7.76
CA VAL A 176 1.27 -23.48 -7.38
C VAL A 176 2.17 -23.23 -8.61
N LEU A 177 1.81 -23.77 -9.78
CA LEU A 177 2.53 -23.47 -11.03
C LEU A 177 2.44 -22.00 -11.47
N LEU A 178 1.48 -21.22 -10.95
CA LEU A 178 1.34 -19.80 -11.25
C LEU A 178 2.46 -18.93 -10.64
N TYR A 179 3.20 -19.43 -9.65
CA TYR A 179 4.41 -18.76 -9.17
C TYR A 179 5.58 -18.79 -10.17
N GLY A 180 5.51 -19.68 -11.17
CA GLY A 180 6.52 -19.73 -12.24
C GLY A 180 6.40 -18.56 -13.22
N PRO A 181 7.52 -18.16 -13.84
CA PRO A 181 8.85 -18.79 -13.72
C PRO A 181 9.70 -18.24 -12.56
N ASP A 182 9.37 -17.07 -11.98
CA ASP A 182 10.25 -16.27 -11.12
C ASP A 182 9.58 -15.67 -9.88
N GLY A 183 8.46 -16.25 -9.46
CA GLY A 183 7.84 -15.98 -8.16
C GLY A 183 6.75 -14.90 -8.14
N ALA A 184 6.46 -14.27 -9.27
CA ALA A 184 5.42 -13.27 -9.35
C ALA A 184 4.02 -13.91 -9.28
N TRP A 185 3.05 -13.12 -8.83
CA TRP A 185 1.64 -13.50 -8.80
C TRP A 185 0.81 -12.54 -9.66
N TYR A 186 0.19 -13.08 -10.69
CA TYR A 186 -0.43 -12.30 -11.76
C TYR A 186 -1.67 -11.49 -11.33
N GLU A 187 -2.31 -11.85 -10.21
CA GLU A 187 -3.46 -11.11 -9.66
C GLU A 187 -3.05 -9.88 -8.82
N GLY A 188 -1.75 -9.62 -8.70
CA GLY A 188 -1.21 -8.50 -7.92
C GLY A 188 -0.83 -8.86 -6.47
N PRO A 189 -0.18 -7.91 -5.73
CA PRO A 189 0.41 -8.18 -4.42
C PRO A 189 -0.59 -8.54 -3.33
N GLY A 190 -1.81 -7.99 -3.38
CA GLY A 190 -2.87 -8.32 -2.41
C GLY A 190 -3.30 -9.77 -2.48
N TYR A 191 -3.51 -10.27 -3.69
CA TYR A 191 -3.86 -11.68 -3.92
C TYR A 191 -2.67 -12.62 -3.77
N TRP A 192 -1.44 -12.14 -4.02
CA TRP A 192 -0.24 -12.88 -3.65
C TRP A 192 -0.25 -13.21 -2.16
N LEU A 193 -0.48 -12.21 -1.30
CA LEU A 193 -0.53 -12.41 0.14
C LEU A 193 -1.64 -13.40 0.53
N TYR A 194 -2.83 -13.23 -0.04
CA TYR A 194 -3.99 -14.09 0.26
C TYR A 194 -3.71 -15.55 -0.12
N ALA A 195 -3.26 -15.79 -1.35
CA ALA A 195 -2.96 -17.12 -1.83
C ALA A 195 -1.77 -17.76 -1.10
N THR A 196 -0.68 -16.99 -0.91
CA THR A 196 0.56 -17.49 -0.32
C THR A 196 0.40 -17.80 1.17
N SER A 197 -0.44 -17.05 1.91
CA SER A 197 -0.69 -17.35 3.32
C SER A 197 -1.32 -18.74 3.51
N TYR A 198 -2.30 -19.10 2.70
CA TYR A 198 -2.93 -20.43 2.74
C TYR A 198 -1.99 -21.52 2.23
N TYR A 199 -1.19 -21.21 1.21
CA TYR A 199 -0.17 -22.12 0.72
C TYR A 199 0.87 -22.45 1.79
N THR A 200 1.41 -21.46 2.49
CA THR A 200 2.44 -21.67 3.52
C THR A 200 1.88 -22.36 4.77
N ASP A 201 0.65 -22.03 5.19
CA ASP A 201 -0.04 -22.74 6.28
C ASP A 201 -0.20 -24.23 5.92
N LEU A 202 -0.66 -24.54 4.70
CA LEU A 202 -0.75 -25.92 4.23
C LEU A 202 0.60 -26.62 4.18
N MET A 203 1.64 -25.99 3.61
CA MET A 203 2.97 -26.60 3.54
C MET A 203 3.55 -26.88 4.94
N CYS A 204 3.30 -25.98 5.90
CA CYS A 204 3.67 -26.16 7.30
C CYS A 204 2.97 -27.39 7.91
N CYS A 205 1.67 -27.54 7.68
CA CYS A 205 0.88 -28.68 8.16
C CYS A 205 1.34 -30.01 7.51
N LEU A 206 1.56 -30.02 6.20
CA LEU A 206 2.05 -31.21 5.48
C LEU A 206 3.43 -31.65 5.99
N ASP A 207 4.35 -30.71 6.18
CA ASP A 207 5.67 -31.01 6.73
C ASP A 207 5.60 -31.55 8.16
N SER A 208 4.73 -30.96 8.99
CA SER A 208 4.51 -31.40 10.37
C SER A 208 3.92 -32.81 10.46
N VAL A 209 2.95 -33.15 9.63
CA VAL A 209 2.22 -34.44 9.68
C VAL A 209 2.97 -35.54 8.94
N PHE A 210 3.49 -35.24 7.74
CA PHE A 210 4.08 -36.25 6.84
C PHE A 210 5.59 -36.16 6.70
N SER A 211 6.23 -35.09 7.21
CA SER A 211 7.65 -34.74 6.95
C SER A 211 7.91 -34.67 5.43
N ASP A 212 6.92 -34.30 4.66
CA ASP A 212 6.96 -34.20 3.19
C ASP A 212 5.96 -33.15 2.72
N THR A 213 6.40 -32.25 1.84
CA THR A 213 5.54 -31.25 1.17
C THR A 213 5.13 -31.68 -0.24
N PHE A 214 5.29 -32.94 -0.57
CA PHE A 214 4.91 -33.56 -1.87
C PHE A 214 5.52 -32.82 -3.09
N GLY A 215 6.71 -32.23 -2.90
CA GLY A 215 7.45 -31.51 -3.93
C GLY A 215 6.92 -30.10 -4.26
N TYR A 216 5.90 -29.61 -3.58
CA TYR A 216 5.32 -28.29 -3.88
C TYR A 216 6.28 -27.12 -3.58
N LEU A 217 7.22 -27.28 -2.62
CA LEU A 217 8.28 -26.28 -2.39
C LEU A 217 9.33 -26.22 -3.51
N ASN A 218 9.39 -27.23 -4.38
CA ASN A 218 10.34 -27.30 -5.49
C ASN A 218 9.77 -26.80 -6.83
N VAL A 219 8.56 -26.25 -6.82
CA VAL A 219 7.94 -25.71 -8.04
C VAL A 219 8.68 -24.45 -8.48
N PRO A 220 8.92 -24.24 -9.81
CA PRO A 220 9.54 -23.02 -10.30
C PRO A 220 8.85 -21.76 -9.79
N GLY A 221 9.64 -20.79 -9.33
CA GLY A 221 9.16 -19.51 -8.80
C GLY A 221 9.02 -19.49 -7.27
N ILE A 222 8.80 -20.62 -6.60
CA ILE A 222 8.64 -20.63 -5.12
C ILE A 222 9.87 -20.08 -4.41
N ALA A 223 11.08 -20.40 -4.87
CA ALA A 223 12.31 -19.88 -4.29
C ALA A 223 12.46 -18.36 -4.43
N GLN A 224 11.83 -17.75 -5.40
CA GLN A 224 11.92 -16.33 -5.70
C GLN A 224 10.74 -15.51 -5.18
N THR A 225 9.64 -16.15 -4.78
CA THR A 225 8.38 -15.44 -4.50
C THR A 225 8.48 -14.50 -3.28
N GLY A 226 9.34 -14.80 -2.29
CA GLY A 226 9.65 -13.90 -1.19
C GLY A 226 10.38 -12.63 -1.65
N TYR A 227 11.25 -12.75 -2.66
CA TYR A 227 11.92 -11.60 -3.28
C TYR A 227 10.97 -10.79 -4.16
N TYR A 228 10.01 -11.44 -4.85
CA TYR A 228 8.98 -10.74 -5.61
C TYR A 228 8.23 -9.72 -4.76
N ILE A 229 7.57 -10.16 -3.71
CA ILE A 229 6.74 -9.26 -2.91
C ILE A 229 7.56 -8.13 -2.27
N THR A 230 8.79 -8.42 -1.88
CA THR A 230 9.68 -7.41 -1.31
C THR A 230 10.10 -6.39 -2.35
N SER A 231 10.47 -6.85 -3.56
CA SER A 231 10.97 -5.95 -4.61
C SER A 231 9.89 -5.01 -5.17
N ILE A 232 8.62 -5.42 -5.18
CA ILE A 232 7.50 -4.59 -5.63
C ILE A 232 6.85 -3.75 -4.49
N THR A 233 7.39 -3.83 -3.27
CA THR A 233 6.96 -2.99 -2.16
C THR A 233 7.90 -1.80 -2.03
N GLY A 234 7.41 -0.58 -2.33
CA GLY A 234 8.13 0.68 -2.21
C GLY A 234 8.14 1.23 -0.78
N PRO A 235 8.87 2.32 -0.51
CA PRO A 235 8.89 2.97 0.79
C PRO A 235 7.53 3.54 1.21
N CYS A 236 6.65 3.84 0.26
CA CYS A 236 5.29 4.32 0.53
C CYS A 236 4.20 3.24 0.39
N GLY A 237 4.56 1.98 0.22
CA GLY A 237 3.64 0.85 0.08
C GLY A 237 3.84 0.06 -1.21
N ASN A 238 2.93 -0.88 -1.45
CA ASN A 238 3.01 -1.77 -2.60
C ASN A 238 2.89 -1.03 -3.94
N PHE A 239 3.51 -1.57 -4.97
CA PHE A 239 3.04 -1.34 -6.32
C PHE A 239 1.74 -2.14 -6.52
N ASN A 240 0.64 -1.47 -6.36
CA ASN A 240 -0.70 -2.04 -6.25
C ASN A 240 -1.40 -2.13 -7.62
N PHE A 241 -0.77 -2.78 -8.61
CA PHE A 241 -1.42 -3.06 -9.89
C PHE A 241 -2.60 -4.02 -9.71
N HIS A 242 -3.56 -3.97 -10.63
CA HIS A 242 -4.82 -4.74 -10.58
C HIS A 242 -5.67 -4.44 -9.32
N ASP A 243 -6.40 -5.42 -8.80
CA ASP A 243 -7.27 -5.30 -7.62
C ASP A 243 -6.48 -5.28 -6.29
N SER A 244 -5.39 -4.54 -6.22
CA SER A 244 -4.55 -4.47 -5.03
C SER A 244 -4.61 -3.10 -4.36
N ASP A 245 -4.51 -3.08 -3.03
CA ASP A 245 -4.44 -1.85 -2.26
C ASP A 245 -3.00 -1.35 -2.11
N ILE A 246 -2.84 -0.04 -1.90
CA ILE A 246 -1.56 0.62 -1.70
C ILE A 246 -0.84 0.19 -0.41
N GLY A 247 -1.56 -0.39 0.55
CA GLY A 247 -1.00 -0.84 1.83
C GLY A 247 0.25 -1.69 1.64
N SER A 248 1.12 -1.70 2.62
CA SER A 248 2.31 -2.57 2.57
C SER A 248 1.96 -3.98 3.02
N VAL A 249 2.39 -4.97 2.25
CA VAL A 249 2.20 -6.37 2.59
C VAL A 249 2.98 -6.71 3.87
N ASN A 250 2.27 -7.11 4.92
CA ASN A 250 2.86 -7.68 6.12
C ASN A 250 2.89 -9.20 5.94
N SER A 251 4.03 -9.74 5.54
CA SER A 251 4.14 -11.13 5.08
C SER A 251 5.03 -11.99 5.98
N PRO A 252 4.46 -12.64 7.01
CA PRO A 252 5.18 -13.66 7.79
C PRO A 252 5.59 -14.87 6.94
N GLU A 253 4.97 -15.09 5.78
CA GLU A 253 5.28 -16.14 4.81
C GLU A 253 6.74 -16.09 4.37
N ILE A 254 7.37 -14.91 4.42
CA ILE A 254 8.80 -14.74 4.13
C ILE A 254 9.67 -15.54 5.12
N PHE A 255 9.31 -15.61 6.41
CA PHE A 255 10.03 -16.47 7.36
C PHE A 255 9.88 -17.96 7.05
N PHE A 256 8.67 -18.39 6.65
CA PHE A 256 8.46 -19.77 6.22
C PHE A 256 9.34 -20.12 5.02
N LEU A 257 9.32 -19.28 3.99
CA LEU A 257 10.14 -19.47 2.79
C LEU A 257 11.63 -19.48 3.14
N ALA A 258 12.08 -18.55 3.99
CA ALA A 258 13.45 -18.47 4.46
C ALA A 258 13.89 -19.78 5.16
N ASP A 259 13.07 -20.33 6.06
CA ASP A 259 13.35 -21.59 6.76
C ASP A 259 13.42 -22.76 5.78
N LYS A 260 12.40 -22.95 4.96
CA LYS A 260 12.30 -24.10 4.05
C LYS A 260 13.32 -24.08 2.90
N LEU A 261 13.71 -22.90 2.47
CA LEU A 261 14.71 -22.71 1.41
C LEU A 261 16.15 -22.54 1.96
N HIS A 262 16.31 -22.52 3.29
CA HIS A 262 17.57 -22.24 3.99
C HIS A 262 18.18 -20.88 3.56
N ASP A 263 17.35 -19.88 3.37
CA ASP A 263 17.73 -18.54 2.91
C ASP A 263 17.73 -17.54 4.09
N ALA A 264 18.89 -17.39 4.74
CA ALA A 264 19.08 -16.45 5.83
C ALA A 264 18.84 -14.99 5.41
N ALA A 265 19.00 -14.69 4.12
CA ALA A 265 18.81 -13.37 3.59
C ALA A 265 17.34 -12.93 3.61
N LEU A 266 16.42 -13.81 3.21
CA LEU A 266 14.99 -13.57 3.34
C LEU A 266 14.56 -13.40 4.80
N SER A 267 15.16 -14.18 5.72
CA SER A 267 14.87 -14.04 7.15
C SER A 267 15.29 -12.69 7.71
N ASN A 268 16.51 -12.22 7.37
CA ASN A 268 16.99 -10.90 7.77
C ASN A 268 16.12 -9.78 7.20
N LEU A 269 15.73 -9.89 5.93
CA LEU A 269 14.86 -8.94 5.26
C LEU A 269 13.52 -8.79 5.98
N ARG A 270 12.90 -9.89 6.40
CA ARG A 270 11.67 -9.85 7.17
C ARG A 270 11.87 -9.19 8.55
N MET A 271 12.98 -9.46 9.22
CA MET A 271 13.32 -8.80 10.49
C MET A 271 13.46 -7.28 10.31
N GLU A 272 14.13 -6.83 9.26
CA GLU A 272 14.28 -5.41 8.93
C GLU A 272 12.91 -4.76 8.64
N GLN A 273 12.06 -5.40 7.85
CA GLN A 273 10.70 -4.91 7.59
C GLN A 273 9.87 -4.75 8.86
N MET A 274 9.99 -5.68 9.81
CA MET A 274 9.30 -5.59 11.10
C MET A 274 9.85 -4.46 11.96
N ALA A 275 11.16 -4.26 11.99
CA ALA A 275 11.82 -3.21 12.75
C ALA A 275 11.44 -1.81 12.21
N ASP A 276 11.48 -1.62 10.91
CA ASP A 276 11.15 -0.35 10.25
C ASP A 276 9.68 0.07 10.48
N ARG A 277 8.78 -0.89 10.55
CA ARG A 277 7.35 -0.64 10.78
C ARG A 277 6.99 -0.57 12.26
N GLY A 278 7.88 -0.93 13.16
CA GLY A 278 7.58 -1.04 14.59
C GLY A 278 6.51 -2.08 14.91
N THR A 279 6.32 -3.09 14.06
CA THR A 279 5.28 -4.11 14.24
C THR A 279 5.72 -5.19 15.22
N ASN A 280 4.76 -5.65 16.04
CA ASN A 280 5.02 -6.72 17.02
C ASN A 280 4.99 -8.14 16.41
N GLY A 281 4.85 -8.26 15.10
CA GLY A 281 4.67 -9.53 14.42
C GLY A 281 3.31 -10.18 14.66
N THR A 282 3.05 -11.27 13.94
CA THR A 282 1.86 -12.11 14.04
C THR A 282 2.22 -13.47 14.68
N ILE A 283 1.22 -14.31 14.91
CA ILE A 283 1.44 -15.70 15.32
C ILE A 283 2.28 -16.45 14.28
N ARG A 284 2.01 -16.22 12.98
CA ARG A 284 2.76 -16.83 11.90
C ARG A 284 4.23 -16.43 11.89
N ASP A 285 4.55 -15.17 12.22
CA ASP A 285 5.96 -14.78 12.40
C ASP A 285 6.66 -15.61 13.46
N ILE A 286 5.97 -15.91 14.59
CA ILE A 286 6.54 -16.76 15.65
C ILE A 286 6.66 -18.21 15.21
N LEU A 287 5.65 -18.76 14.54
CA LEU A 287 5.61 -20.15 14.08
C LEU A 287 6.64 -20.43 12.98
N TYR A 288 6.87 -19.47 12.10
CA TYR A 288 7.73 -19.64 10.92
C TYR A 288 9.17 -19.20 11.14
N TYR A 289 9.43 -18.35 12.14
CA TYR A 289 10.77 -17.86 12.43
C TYR A 289 11.71 -18.97 12.94
N ASN A 290 12.79 -19.19 12.22
CA ASN A 290 13.87 -20.09 12.65
C ASN A 290 15.06 -19.30 13.21
N PRO A 291 15.26 -19.27 14.55
CA PRO A 291 16.39 -18.55 15.16
C PRO A 291 17.75 -19.18 14.85
N GLY A 292 17.77 -20.43 14.37
CA GLY A 292 18.99 -21.14 13.95
C GLY A 292 19.45 -20.76 12.54
N LEU A 293 18.60 -20.08 11.76
CA LEU A 293 18.93 -19.63 10.42
C LEU A 293 19.74 -18.34 10.51
N SER A 294 21.06 -18.44 10.40
CA SER A 294 21.99 -17.30 10.47
C SER A 294 22.78 -17.15 9.17
N GLY A 295 23.05 -15.91 8.77
CA GLY A 295 23.84 -15.59 7.56
C GLY A 295 24.08 -14.10 7.46
N THR A 296 24.81 -13.69 6.44
CA THR A 296 24.93 -12.27 6.07
C THR A 296 23.63 -11.78 5.47
N ALA A 297 23.28 -10.51 5.74
CA ALA A 297 22.18 -9.86 5.02
C ALA A 297 22.38 -10.00 3.52
N ALA A 298 21.31 -10.32 2.78
CA ALA A 298 21.38 -10.33 1.32
C ALA A 298 21.65 -8.92 0.83
N THR A 299 22.53 -8.81 -0.11
CA THR A 299 22.58 -7.61 -0.94
C THR A 299 21.45 -7.74 -1.97
N MET A 300 20.32 -7.08 -1.69
CA MET A 300 19.21 -7.01 -2.63
C MET A 300 19.65 -6.31 -3.90
N GLN A 301 19.22 -6.82 -5.06
CA GLN A 301 19.36 -6.09 -6.32
C GLN A 301 18.48 -4.84 -6.29
N LYS A 302 18.95 -3.74 -6.90
CA LYS A 302 18.17 -2.50 -6.95
C LYS A 302 17.00 -2.60 -7.93
N ASP A 303 17.09 -3.46 -8.95
CA ASP A 303 16.10 -3.61 -10.00
C ASP A 303 15.71 -5.07 -10.16
N TYR A 304 14.41 -5.30 -10.39
CA TYR A 304 13.85 -6.62 -10.62
C TYR A 304 12.90 -6.60 -11.81
N TYR A 305 12.86 -7.69 -12.56
CA TYR A 305 11.89 -7.94 -13.60
C TYR A 305 11.32 -9.36 -13.46
N PHE A 306 10.00 -9.45 -13.42
CA PHE A 306 9.24 -10.68 -13.29
C PHE A 306 8.47 -10.94 -14.59
N ARG A 307 8.89 -12.01 -15.26
CA ARG A 307 8.34 -12.43 -16.55
C ARG A 307 6.95 -13.01 -16.37
N ASP A 308 6.21 -13.14 -17.44
CA ASP A 308 4.80 -13.57 -17.52
C ASP A 308 3.81 -12.61 -16.86
N THR A 309 4.08 -12.14 -15.64
CA THR A 309 3.34 -11.05 -15.01
C THR A 309 3.74 -9.69 -15.59
N GLU A 310 4.93 -9.61 -16.23
CA GLU A 310 5.44 -8.41 -16.88
C GLU A 310 5.52 -7.19 -15.96
N VAL A 311 6.01 -7.41 -14.74
CA VAL A 311 6.22 -6.40 -13.72
C VAL A 311 7.70 -6.16 -13.50
N ALA A 312 8.12 -4.89 -13.45
CA ALA A 312 9.48 -4.54 -13.08
C ALA A 312 9.48 -3.45 -11.99
N SER A 313 10.57 -3.42 -11.22
CA SER A 313 10.80 -2.39 -10.21
C SER A 313 12.23 -1.89 -10.25
N PHE A 314 12.41 -0.61 -9.93
CA PHE A 314 13.70 0.08 -9.89
C PHE A 314 13.82 0.87 -8.59
N ARG A 315 15.01 0.86 -7.97
CA ARG A 315 15.26 1.57 -6.71
C ARG A 315 16.54 2.41 -6.76
N SER A 316 16.53 3.53 -6.05
CA SER A 316 17.77 4.24 -5.75
C SER A 316 18.56 3.54 -4.65
N ASP A 317 17.88 3.09 -3.60
CA ASP A 317 18.47 2.40 -2.44
C ASP A 317 17.46 1.51 -1.71
N TRP A 318 17.96 0.62 -0.84
CA TRP A 318 17.17 -0.22 0.06
C TRP A 318 17.14 0.30 1.50
N ASP A 319 18.25 0.89 1.97
CA ASP A 319 18.44 1.26 3.38
C ASP A 319 17.84 2.62 3.75
N ASP A 320 17.32 3.38 2.77
CA ASP A 320 16.68 4.66 3.00
C ASP A 320 15.16 4.60 2.76
N SER A 321 14.37 4.83 3.82
CA SER A 321 12.91 4.95 3.73
C SER A 321 12.43 6.11 2.82
N ASN A 322 13.33 7.01 2.43
CA ASN A 322 13.09 8.10 1.48
C ASN A 322 13.59 7.77 0.06
N SER A 323 14.03 6.54 -0.17
CA SER A 323 14.55 6.12 -1.47
C SER A 323 13.51 6.30 -2.58
N ILE A 324 14.01 6.46 -3.80
CA ILE A 324 13.16 6.47 -5.00
C ILE A 324 12.81 5.03 -5.36
N PHE A 325 11.54 4.79 -5.61
CA PHE A 325 11.00 3.53 -6.09
C PHE A 325 10.09 3.77 -7.29
N LEU A 326 10.37 3.08 -8.37
CA LEU A 326 9.56 3.07 -9.59
C LEU A 326 9.11 1.64 -9.85
N GLY A 327 7.80 1.38 -9.73
CA GLY A 327 7.17 0.14 -10.15
C GLY A 327 6.47 0.31 -11.49
N VAL A 328 6.64 -0.64 -12.43
CA VAL A 328 6.06 -0.57 -13.78
C VAL A 328 5.44 -1.91 -14.16
N HIS A 329 4.30 -1.88 -14.85
CA HIS A 329 3.54 -3.06 -15.27
C HIS A 329 3.18 -3.01 -16.75
N ALA A 330 3.40 -4.12 -17.44
CA ALA A 330 2.89 -4.37 -18.78
C ALA A 330 1.74 -5.40 -18.70
N GLY A 331 1.93 -6.63 -19.14
CA GLY A 331 1.04 -7.76 -18.88
C GLY A 331 -0.25 -7.82 -19.71
N LYS A 332 -1.23 -8.53 -19.17
CA LYS A 332 -2.52 -8.83 -19.82
C LYS A 332 -3.66 -8.23 -19.02
N THR A 333 -4.63 -7.61 -19.71
CA THR A 333 -5.82 -7.03 -19.07
C THR A 333 -6.86 -8.09 -18.68
N ASN A 334 -7.04 -9.11 -19.51
CA ASN A 334 -8.06 -10.15 -19.30
C ASN A 334 -7.54 -11.31 -18.45
N VAL A 335 -7.15 -11.00 -17.23
CA VAL A 335 -6.80 -11.96 -16.17
C VAL A 335 -7.77 -11.79 -15.00
N TYR A 336 -7.80 -12.76 -14.09
CA TYR A 336 -8.57 -12.58 -12.86
C TYR A 336 -8.03 -11.37 -12.11
N HIS A 337 -8.94 -10.51 -11.62
CA HIS A 337 -8.61 -9.24 -10.96
C HIS A 337 -7.83 -8.24 -11.82
N GLY A 338 -7.73 -8.47 -13.14
CA GLY A 338 -7.00 -7.61 -14.06
C GLY A 338 -7.71 -6.31 -14.37
N HIS A 339 -6.92 -5.26 -14.70
CA HIS A 339 -7.38 -3.95 -15.13
C HIS A 339 -6.84 -3.62 -16.53
N MET A 340 -7.33 -2.55 -17.13
CA MET A 340 -6.73 -1.96 -18.34
C MET A 340 -5.56 -1.06 -17.95
N ASP A 341 -4.55 -1.63 -17.30
CA ASP A 341 -3.44 -0.91 -16.66
C ASP A 341 -2.07 -1.18 -17.31
N ALA A 342 -2.06 -1.79 -18.49
CA ALA A 342 -0.81 -2.01 -19.22
C ALA A 342 -0.08 -0.69 -19.52
N GLY A 343 1.20 -0.64 -19.16
CA GLY A 343 2.02 0.56 -19.20
C GLY A 343 1.85 1.47 -17.96
N SER A 344 1.11 1.05 -16.93
CA SER A 344 0.96 1.81 -15.69
C SER A 344 2.21 1.76 -14.82
N PHE A 345 2.34 2.74 -13.92
CA PHE A 345 3.46 2.85 -13.01
C PHE A 345 3.06 3.51 -11.69
N VAL A 346 3.87 3.27 -10.66
CA VAL A 346 3.87 4.04 -9.43
C VAL A 346 5.24 4.63 -9.18
N LEU A 347 5.30 5.78 -8.51
CA LEU A 347 6.54 6.48 -8.20
C LEU A 347 6.53 6.98 -6.76
N ASP A 348 7.44 6.44 -5.94
CA ASP A 348 7.74 6.91 -4.60
C ASP A 348 9.05 7.68 -4.57
N GLY A 349 9.19 8.56 -3.62
CA GLY A 349 10.45 9.22 -3.31
C GLY A 349 10.31 10.20 -2.16
N PHE A 350 11.34 10.29 -1.33
CA PHE A 350 11.39 11.26 -0.25
C PHE A 350 10.14 11.26 0.64
N GLY A 351 9.65 10.05 0.98
CA GLY A 351 8.49 9.85 1.84
C GLY A 351 7.14 10.25 1.23
N THR A 352 7.05 10.33 -0.10
CA THR A 352 5.83 10.70 -0.83
C THR A 352 5.59 9.74 -2.00
N ARG A 353 4.36 9.26 -2.17
CA ARG A 353 3.90 8.63 -3.40
C ARG A 353 3.41 9.70 -4.37
N TYR A 354 4.19 9.95 -5.42
CA TYR A 354 3.90 10.97 -6.44
C TYR A 354 3.00 10.46 -7.56
N ALA A 355 3.19 9.22 -7.98
CA ALA A 355 2.31 8.55 -8.92
C ALA A 355 1.66 7.36 -8.21
N SER A 356 0.33 7.36 -8.13
CA SER A 356 -0.48 6.37 -7.41
C SER A 356 -1.31 5.55 -8.38
N ASP A 357 -1.47 4.26 -8.12
CA ASP A 357 -2.57 3.48 -8.66
C ASP A 357 -3.76 3.51 -7.69
N LEU A 358 -4.98 3.43 -8.19
CA LEU A 358 -6.19 3.54 -7.38
C LEU A 358 -6.67 2.18 -6.84
N GLY A 359 -6.16 1.08 -7.39
CA GLY A 359 -6.58 -0.28 -7.04
C GLY A 359 -8.04 -0.58 -7.39
N ALA A 360 -8.66 -1.53 -6.67
CA ALA A 360 -10.03 -1.98 -6.91
C ALA A 360 -11.10 -0.90 -6.64
N ASP A 361 -12.27 -1.05 -7.26
CA ASP A 361 -13.51 -0.37 -6.88
C ASP A 361 -14.36 -1.28 -5.98
N ASN A 362 -15.56 -0.86 -5.62
CA ASN A 362 -16.47 -1.59 -4.76
C ASN A 362 -17.02 -2.83 -5.48
N TYR A 363 -16.70 -4.02 -4.98
CA TYR A 363 -17.18 -5.32 -5.52
C TYR A 363 -18.70 -5.53 -5.43
N ASN A 364 -19.42 -4.70 -4.70
CA ASN A 364 -20.88 -4.82 -4.58
C ASN A 364 -21.64 -4.10 -5.72
N ILE A 365 -20.94 -3.39 -6.59
CA ILE A 365 -21.54 -2.72 -7.75
C ILE A 365 -22.01 -3.80 -8.75
N ARG A 366 -23.31 -3.78 -9.06
CA ARG A 366 -23.93 -4.72 -10.00
C ARG A 366 -23.85 -4.22 -11.44
N ASP A 367 -22.64 -3.99 -11.91
CA ASP A 367 -22.33 -3.59 -13.29
C ASP A 367 -21.11 -4.37 -13.79
N SER A 368 -20.82 -4.26 -15.07
CA SER A 368 -19.55 -4.76 -15.58
C SER A 368 -18.40 -3.94 -14.98
N VAL A 369 -17.39 -4.60 -14.43
CA VAL A 369 -16.19 -3.92 -13.91
C VAL A 369 -15.55 -2.99 -14.96
N TRP A 370 -15.64 -3.35 -16.23
CA TRP A 370 -15.13 -2.56 -17.36
C TRP A 370 -15.89 -1.24 -17.60
N ASN A 371 -17.00 -1.01 -16.91
CA ASN A 371 -17.72 0.26 -16.88
C ASN A 371 -17.29 1.16 -15.71
N LEU A 372 -16.43 0.67 -14.82
CA LEU A 372 -15.98 1.42 -13.65
C LEU A 372 -14.62 2.07 -13.93
N TYR A 373 -14.45 3.29 -13.46
CA TYR A 373 -13.27 4.13 -13.71
C TYR A 373 -11.95 3.44 -13.37
N ARG A 374 -11.87 2.80 -12.20
CA ARG A 374 -10.63 2.18 -11.69
C ARG A 374 -10.17 0.97 -12.48
N TYR A 375 -11.02 0.38 -13.33
CA TYR A 375 -10.69 -0.77 -14.20
C TYR A 375 -10.30 -0.36 -15.61
N ARG A 376 -10.45 0.92 -15.96
CA ARG A 376 -10.25 1.46 -17.31
C ARG A 376 -8.92 2.18 -17.41
N ALA A 377 -8.32 2.24 -18.58
CA ALA A 377 -7.02 2.87 -18.79
C ALA A 377 -6.97 4.34 -18.31
N GLU A 378 -8.08 5.07 -18.38
CA GLU A 378 -8.17 6.44 -17.87
C GLU A 378 -8.08 6.57 -16.34
N GLY A 379 -8.25 5.47 -15.60
CA GLY A 379 -8.09 5.36 -14.16
C GLY A 379 -6.69 4.93 -13.71
N HIS A 380 -5.77 4.74 -14.65
CA HIS A 380 -4.39 4.32 -14.41
C HIS A 380 -3.36 5.32 -14.94
N ASN A 381 -2.09 5.10 -14.60
CA ASN A 381 -0.97 5.95 -15.04
C ASN A 381 -0.46 5.50 -16.40
N THR A 382 -1.32 5.51 -17.40
CA THR A 382 -1.03 5.01 -18.74
C THR A 382 -1.62 5.91 -19.83
N LEU A 383 -1.57 5.44 -21.07
CA LEU A 383 -2.09 6.14 -22.25
C LEU A 383 -3.57 5.82 -22.51
N VAL A 384 -4.28 6.78 -23.05
CA VAL A 384 -5.57 6.58 -23.71
C VAL A 384 -5.50 7.20 -25.11
N ILE A 385 -5.74 6.39 -26.13
CA ILE A 385 -5.77 6.81 -27.53
C ILE A 385 -7.22 6.77 -28.01
N ASN A 386 -7.71 7.90 -28.53
CA ASN A 386 -9.11 8.07 -28.96
C ASN A 386 -10.11 7.65 -27.86
N PRO A 387 -10.27 8.44 -26.80
CA PRO A 387 -11.15 8.10 -25.67
C PRO A 387 -12.56 7.69 -26.13
N SER A 388 -13.00 6.55 -25.65
CA SER A 388 -14.27 5.93 -26.04
C SER A 388 -14.87 5.09 -24.92
N LYS A 389 -16.06 4.53 -25.17
CA LYS A 389 -16.73 3.61 -24.23
C LYS A 389 -15.94 2.30 -24.01
N ASP A 390 -15.00 1.96 -24.88
CA ASP A 390 -14.29 0.67 -24.87
C ASP A 390 -13.18 0.58 -23.79
N GLY A 391 -12.94 1.62 -23.01
CA GLY A 391 -12.04 1.60 -21.87
C GLY A 391 -10.59 2.04 -22.11
N GLY A 392 -10.22 2.27 -23.36
CA GLY A 392 -8.90 2.76 -23.75
C GLY A 392 -7.90 1.68 -24.14
N GLN A 393 -8.02 0.47 -23.60
CA GLN A 393 -7.19 -0.69 -23.97
C GLN A 393 -8.05 -1.89 -24.37
N LYS A 394 -7.51 -2.79 -25.19
CA LYS A 394 -8.19 -4.04 -25.59
C LYS A 394 -8.20 -5.04 -24.44
N LEU A 395 -9.34 -5.64 -24.15
CA LEU A 395 -9.44 -6.70 -23.15
C LEU A 395 -8.62 -7.96 -23.48
N ALA A 396 -8.50 -8.29 -24.77
CA ALA A 396 -7.71 -9.43 -25.21
C ALA A 396 -6.25 -9.08 -25.54
N GLY A 397 -5.85 -7.84 -25.31
CA GLY A 397 -4.48 -7.39 -25.56
C GLY A 397 -3.49 -7.95 -24.54
N ALA A 398 -2.24 -8.00 -24.96
CA ALA A 398 -1.10 -8.34 -24.12
C ALA A 398 0.07 -7.41 -24.41
N ALA A 399 0.61 -6.82 -23.37
CA ALA A 399 1.83 -6.02 -23.40
C ALA A 399 2.97 -6.81 -22.79
N ARG A 400 4.21 -6.47 -23.15
CA ARG A 400 5.40 -7.12 -22.61
C ARG A 400 6.55 -6.14 -22.45
N ILE A 401 7.46 -6.48 -21.56
CA ILE A 401 8.74 -5.78 -21.41
C ILE A 401 9.74 -6.41 -22.39
N ASP A 402 10.03 -5.70 -23.48
CA ASP A 402 10.95 -6.16 -24.51
C ASP A 402 12.42 -6.03 -24.12
N ARG A 403 12.73 -4.98 -23.33
CA ARG A 403 14.08 -4.73 -22.83
C ARG A 403 14.03 -4.34 -21.37
N PHE A 404 14.88 -4.98 -20.58
CA PHE A 404 15.16 -4.64 -19.19
C PHE A 404 16.66 -4.67 -18.98
N GLU A 405 17.23 -3.56 -18.50
CA GLU A 405 18.63 -3.49 -18.14
C GLU A 405 18.79 -2.78 -16.79
N SER A 406 19.70 -3.29 -15.99
CA SER A 406 20.02 -2.80 -14.65
C SER A 406 21.53 -2.55 -14.53
N GLY A 407 21.89 -1.39 -13.98
CA GLY A 407 23.26 -0.96 -13.74
C GLY A 407 23.38 -0.19 -12.42
N ILE A 408 24.59 0.23 -12.08
CA ILE A 408 24.86 0.93 -10.82
C ILE A 408 24.13 2.28 -10.78
N ASN A 409 24.25 3.08 -11.85
CA ASN A 409 23.79 4.46 -11.90
C ASN A 409 22.43 4.65 -12.56
N SER A 410 21.91 3.62 -13.22
CA SER A 410 20.60 3.64 -13.88
C SER A 410 20.05 2.24 -14.08
N GLY A 411 18.75 2.17 -14.34
CA GLY A 411 18.06 0.98 -14.82
C GLY A 411 16.91 1.41 -15.72
N TYR A 412 16.52 0.60 -16.69
CA TYR A 412 15.40 0.91 -17.56
C TYR A 412 14.64 -0.33 -18.02
N ALA A 413 13.35 -0.10 -18.36
CA ALA A 413 12.50 -1.03 -19.06
C ALA A 413 11.89 -0.36 -20.29
N ILE A 414 11.76 -1.09 -21.40
CA ILE A 414 11.02 -0.68 -22.59
C ILE A 414 9.95 -1.72 -22.85
N MET A 415 8.71 -1.25 -23.00
CA MET A 415 7.50 -2.05 -23.18
C MET A 415 6.96 -1.89 -24.58
N ASP A 416 6.52 -2.98 -25.18
CA ASP A 416 5.66 -2.96 -26.36
C ASP A 416 4.19 -3.00 -25.90
N LEU A 417 3.47 -1.90 -26.13
CA LEU A 417 2.05 -1.74 -25.81
C LEU A 417 1.16 -1.78 -27.08
N THR A 418 1.72 -2.10 -28.24
CA THR A 418 1.02 -1.99 -29.54
C THR A 418 -0.27 -2.79 -29.57
N ASP A 419 -0.25 -4.03 -29.05
CA ASP A 419 -1.44 -4.88 -29.04
C ASP A 419 -2.56 -4.38 -28.12
N MET A 420 -2.25 -3.45 -27.21
CA MET A 420 -3.24 -2.87 -26.31
C MET A 420 -4.18 -1.87 -26.98
N TYR A 421 -3.76 -1.24 -28.07
CA TYR A 421 -4.50 -0.14 -28.71
C TYR A 421 -4.96 -0.49 -30.13
N LYS A 422 -6.27 -0.40 -30.35
CA LYS A 422 -6.87 -0.79 -31.65
C LYS A 422 -6.52 0.16 -32.80
N ASP A 423 -6.25 1.42 -32.49
CA ASP A 423 -6.03 2.49 -33.47
C ASP A 423 -4.53 2.76 -33.71
N ALA A 424 -3.65 2.01 -33.06
CA ALA A 424 -2.21 2.21 -33.16
C ALA A 424 -1.53 1.25 -34.15
N GLU A 425 -0.56 1.76 -34.90
CA GLU A 425 0.40 0.98 -35.67
C GLU A 425 1.56 0.52 -34.78
N SER A 426 2.00 1.37 -33.84
CA SER A 426 2.98 1.04 -32.81
C SER A 426 2.82 1.94 -31.59
N VAL A 427 2.98 1.35 -30.40
CA VAL A 427 3.07 2.05 -29.12
C VAL A 427 4.17 1.41 -28.30
N SER A 428 5.21 2.17 -28.01
CA SER A 428 6.29 1.76 -27.11
C SER A 428 6.39 2.74 -25.96
N ARG A 429 6.58 2.24 -24.74
CA ARG A 429 6.77 3.03 -23.52
C ARG A 429 8.08 2.64 -22.83
N GLY A 430 8.94 3.62 -22.57
CA GLY A 430 10.16 3.44 -21.81
C GLY A 430 10.08 4.09 -20.42
N PHE A 431 10.62 3.40 -19.44
CA PHE A 431 10.87 3.91 -18.09
C PHE A 431 12.34 3.80 -17.77
N LYS A 432 12.96 4.87 -17.29
CA LYS A 432 14.36 4.87 -16.92
C LYS A 432 14.58 5.62 -15.62
N LEU A 433 15.13 4.94 -14.62
CA LEU A 433 15.69 5.58 -13.44
C LEU A 433 17.14 5.96 -13.77
N THR A 434 17.44 7.25 -13.80
CA THR A 434 18.65 7.85 -14.39
C THR A 434 19.33 8.85 -13.42
N ASN A 435 20.41 9.52 -13.85
CA ASN A 435 21.11 10.53 -13.04
C ASN A 435 21.57 10.00 -11.67
N ASN A 436 22.36 8.92 -11.65
CA ASN A 436 22.69 8.21 -10.42
C ASN A 436 21.43 7.84 -9.61
N ARG A 437 20.40 7.37 -10.30
CA ARG A 437 19.11 6.93 -9.74
C ARG A 437 18.35 8.01 -8.98
N SER A 438 18.48 9.29 -9.40
CA SER A 438 17.84 10.45 -8.75
C SER A 438 16.74 11.12 -9.58
N ALA A 439 16.51 10.69 -10.83
CA ALA A 439 15.48 11.20 -11.72
C ALA A 439 14.86 10.07 -12.53
N VAL A 440 13.64 10.27 -13.01
CA VAL A 440 12.91 9.28 -13.83
C VAL A 440 12.57 9.88 -15.18
N ILE A 441 12.74 9.10 -16.24
CA ILE A 441 12.24 9.41 -17.58
C ILE A 441 11.12 8.44 -17.89
N VAL A 442 9.99 8.97 -18.36
CA VAL A 442 8.91 8.21 -19.00
C VAL A 442 8.79 8.72 -20.42
N GLN A 443 9.02 7.86 -21.40
CA GLN A 443 8.95 8.23 -22.80
C GLN A 443 8.02 7.31 -23.57
N ASP A 444 7.06 7.91 -24.28
CA ASP A 444 6.15 7.20 -25.16
C ASP A 444 6.49 7.51 -26.62
N GLU A 445 6.56 6.48 -27.46
CA GLU A 445 6.66 6.59 -28.91
C GLU A 445 5.41 5.97 -29.52
N ILE A 446 4.57 6.80 -30.15
CA ILE A 446 3.24 6.41 -30.61
C ILE A 446 3.13 6.71 -32.09
N LYS A 447 2.63 5.72 -32.84
CA LYS A 447 2.25 5.88 -34.25
C LYS A 447 0.87 5.29 -34.48
N THR A 448 -0.02 6.07 -35.14
CA THR A 448 -1.38 5.69 -35.45
C THR A 448 -1.63 5.79 -36.95
N ALA A 449 -2.51 4.95 -37.49
CA ALA A 449 -2.86 4.96 -38.92
C ALA A 449 -3.53 6.25 -39.37
N GLU A 450 -4.38 6.81 -38.54
CA GLU A 450 -5.09 8.07 -38.73
C GLU A 450 -4.75 9.02 -37.57
N PRO A 451 -4.87 10.34 -37.77
CA PRO A 451 -4.68 11.29 -36.68
C PRO A 451 -5.56 10.98 -35.48
N ALA A 452 -4.96 10.92 -34.31
CA ALA A 452 -5.59 10.48 -33.06
C ALA A 452 -5.54 11.54 -31.98
N ASP A 453 -6.41 11.37 -31.01
CA ASP A 453 -6.48 12.13 -29.77
C ASP A 453 -5.76 11.32 -28.68
N ILE A 454 -4.63 11.83 -28.17
CA ILE A 454 -3.72 11.09 -27.30
C ILE A 454 -3.66 11.74 -25.92
N TRP A 455 -3.97 10.95 -24.90
CA TRP A 455 -3.89 11.30 -23.49
C TRP A 455 -2.85 10.46 -22.77
N TRP A 456 -2.09 11.11 -21.88
CA TRP A 456 -1.22 10.48 -20.90
C TRP A 456 -1.66 10.92 -19.52
N PHE A 457 -1.76 9.98 -18.56
CA PHE A 457 -2.26 10.26 -17.21
C PHE A 457 -1.28 9.84 -16.13
N MET A 458 -1.26 10.60 -15.03
CA MET A 458 -0.60 10.28 -13.78
C MET A 458 -1.48 10.71 -12.60
N HIS A 459 -1.96 9.76 -11.81
CA HIS A 459 -2.80 9.99 -10.64
C HIS A 459 -1.97 10.27 -9.40
N THR A 460 -2.47 11.13 -8.53
CA THR A 460 -1.82 11.47 -7.26
C THR A 460 -2.83 12.00 -6.24
N THR A 461 -2.52 11.85 -4.96
CA THR A 461 -3.23 12.52 -3.86
C THR A 461 -2.62 13.90 -3.56
N ASN A 462 -1.47 14.22 -4.14
CA ASN A 462 -0.73 15.44 -3.89
C ASN A 462 -1.23 16.61 -4.75
N ASP A 463 -0.95 17.83 -4.32
CA ASP A 463 -1.30 19.02 -5.10
C ASP A 463 -0.43 19.16 -6.35
N ILE A 464 -1.05 19.63 -7.42
CA ILE A 464 -0.41 19.81 -8.72
C ILE A 464 -0.53 21.28 -9.15
N GLU A 465 0.59 21.86 -9.56
CA GLU A 465 0.68 23.18 -10.18
C GLU A 465 1.22 23.02 -11.60
N VAL A 466 0.47 23.47 -12.60
CA VAL A 466 0.89 23.45 -14.00
C VAL A 466 1.44 24.83 -14.39
N ALA A 467 2.57 24.85 -15.09
CA ALA A 467 3.16 26.08 -15.59
C ALA A 467 2.25 26.76 -16.66
N GLU A 468 2.35 28.08 -16.81
CA GLU A 468 1.50 28.86 -17.70
C GLU A 468 1.57 28.42 -19.17
N ASP A 469 2.74 27.91 -19.61
CA ASP A 469 2.95 27.37 -20.96
C ASP A 469 2.41 25.95 -21.16
N GLY A 470 1.97 25.30 -20.09
CA GLY A 470 1.50 23.92 -20.10
C GLY A 470 2.58 22.89 -20.42
N LYS A 471 3.87 23.22 -20.41
CA LYS A 471 4.96 22.30 -20.76
C LYS A 471 5.60 21.65 -19.56
N SER A 472 5.24 22.05 -18.37
CA SER A 472 5.69 21.44 -17.12
C SER A 472 4.64 21.55 -16.03
N ALA A 473 4.79 20.69 -15.02
CA ALA A 473 3.98 20.70 -13.81
C ALA A 473 4.84 20.39 -12.59
N THR A 474 4.38 20.79 -11.42
CA THR A 474 5.00 20.47 -10.12
C THR A 474 3.98 19.75 -9.26
N VAL A 475 4.32 18.53 -8.84
CA VAL A 475 3.55 17.76 -7.85
C VAL A 475 4.20 17.97 -6.49
N LYS A 476 3.45 18.49 -5.53
CA LYS A 476 3.96 18.79 -4.18
C LYS A 476 4.26 17.50 -3.43
N GLY A 477 5.32 17.50 -2.64
CA GLY A 477 5.69 16.35 -1.81
C GLY A 477 6.10 16.76 -0.39
N LYS A 478 6.30 15.77 0.47
CA LYS A 478 6.61 15.98 1.90
C LYS A 478 7.95 16.71 2.12
N TYR A 479 8.97 16.33 1.36
CA TYR A 479 10.33 16.86 1.50
C TYR A 479 10.85 17.50 0.22
N LYS A 480 10.56 16.88 -0.92
CA LYS A 480 10.86 17.42 -2.25
C LYS A 480 9.58 17.50 -3.05
N ASN A 481 9.53 18.37 -4.04
CA ASN A 481 8.48 18.36 -5.05
C ASN A 481 8.95 17.53 -6.24
N LEU A 482 8.01 16.97 -7.00
CA LEU A 482 8.30 16.33 -8.28
C LEU A 482 8.03 17.32 -9.40
N LYS A 483 9.07 17.77 -10.09
CA LYS A 483 8.96 18.57 -11.31
C LYS A 483 8.80 17.59 -12.49
N VAL A 484 7.70 17.72 -13.20
CA VAL A 484 7.37 16.95 -14.40
C VAL A 484 7.49 17.87 -15.60
N SER A 485 8.36 17.57 -16.57
CA SER A 485 8.61 18.45 -17.71
C SER A 485 8.88 17.67 -18.99
N LEU A 486 8.48 18.22 -20.14
CA LEU A 486 8.82 17.69 -21.44
C LEU A 486 10.30 17.93 -21.77
N LEU A 487 10.99 16.90 -22.25
CA LEU A 487 12.39 16.99 -22.69
C LEU A 487 12.54 17.56 -24.10
N ALA A 488 11.45 17.61 -24.87
CA ALA A 488 11.44 18.11 -26.24
C ALA A 488 10.21 19.02 -26.47
N ASP A 489 10.23 19.79 -27.54
CA ASP A 489 9.07 20.58 -27.98
C ASP A 489 8.02 19.63 -28.61
N THR A 490 7.23 19.00 -27.73
CA THR A 490 6.17 18.06 -28.05
C THR A 490 4.84 18.79 -28.19
N PRO A 491 4.04 18.56 -29.28
CA PRO A 491 2.69 19.10 -29.36
C PRO A 491 1.82 18.57 -28.22
N GLY A 492 1.02 19.45 -27.61
CA GLY A 492 0.19 19.13 -26.44
C GLY A 492 0.58 19.89 -25.17
N THR A 493 -0.23 19.78 -24.14
CA THR A 493 -0.06 20.50 -22.88
C THR A 493 -0.51 19.67 -21.68
N PHE A 494 0.10 19.96 -20.52
CA PHE A 494 -0.33 19.46 -19.24
C PHE A 494 -1.54 20.24 -18.72
N SER A 495 -2.42 19.52 -18.03
CA SER A 495 -3.56 20.07 -17.28
C SER A 495 -3.83 19.22 -16.03
N VAL A 496 -4.60 19.76 -15.08
CA VAL A 496 -5.06 19.01 -13.91
C VAL A 496 -6.52 18.63 -14.12
N MET A 497 -6.82 17.34 -13.93
CA MET A 497 -8.17 16.79 -14.02
C MET A 497 -8.56 16.09 -12.73
N SER A 498 -9.87 15.96 -12.46
CA SER A 498 -10.39 15.09 -11.42
C SER A 498 -10.13 13.62 -11.79
N ALA A 499 -9.92 12.76 -10.78
CA ALA A 499 -9.83 11.31 -10.96
C ALA A 499 -11.24 10.71 -11.14
N SER A 500 -11.88 11.05 -12.26
CA SER A 500 -13.25 10.67 -12.62
C SER A 500 -13.34 10.29 -14.09
N PRO A 501 -14.39 9.55 -14.51
CA PRO A 501 -14.59 9.17 -15.90
C PRO A 501 -14.58 10.36 -16.85
N MET A 502 -13.95 10.19 -18.01
CA MET A 502 -14.06 11.15 -19.13
C MET A 502 -15.51 11.20 -19.67
N GLU A 503 -15.87 12.26 -20.36
CA GLU A 503 -17.23 12.44 -20.91
C GLU A 503 -17.63 11.30 -21.87
N THR A 504 -16.68 10.72 -22.56
CA THR A 504 -16.88 9.59 -23.49
C THR A 504 -17.08 8.25 -22.78
N SER A 505 -16.78 8.18 -21.49
CA SER A 505 -16.77 6.95 -20.70
C SER A 505 -18.10 6.68 -20.00
N PRO A 506 -18.39 5.44 -19.61
CA PRO A 506 -19.56 5.11 -18.79
C PRO A 506 -19.57 5.90 -17.48
N GLN A 507 -20.73 6.40 -17.10
CA GLN A 507 -20.95 7.21 -15.89
C GLN A 507 -21.76 6.38 -14.88
N ASN A 508 -21.06 5.67 -14.00
CA ASN A 508 -21.69 4.88 -12.94
C ASN A 508 -21.72 5.69 -11.63
N SER A 509 -22.89 5.95 -11.09
CA SER A 509 -23.05 6.76 -9.86
C SER A 509 -22.65 6.03 -8.57
N GLU A 510 -22.56 4.69 -8.61
CA GLU A 510 -22.24 3.86 -7.46
C GLU A 510 -20.73 3.62 -7.29
N GLN A 511 -19.93 3.89 -8.34
CA GLN A 511 -18.47 3.75 -8.30
C GLN A 511 -17.82 4.74 -7.35
N ASN A 512 -16.60 4.42 -6.91
CA ASN A 512 -15.81 5.28 -6.05
C ASN A 512 -15.59 6.66 -6.70
N LYS A 513 -15.81 7.71 -5.93
CA LYS A 513 -15.68 9.10 -6.41
C LYS A 513 -14.25 9.60 -6.44
N ASN A 514 -13.30 8.86 -5.90
CA ASN A 514 -11.86 9.15 -5.87
C ASN A 514 -11.52 10.57 -5.38
N LEU A 515 -12.25 11.09 -4.39
CA LEU A 515 -12.18 12.50 -3.98
C LEU A 515 -10.80 12.95 -3.50
N MET A 516 -9.95 12.03 -3.05
CA MET A 516 -8.57 12.32 -2.67
C MET A 516 -7.63 12.44 -3.86
N TYR A 517 -8.01 11.87 -5.00
CA TYR A 517 -7.16 11.80 -6.16
C TYR A 517 -7.46 12.89 -7.17
N LYS A 518 -6.44 13.38 -7.79
CA LYS A 518 -6.46 14.16 -9.03
C LYS A 518 -5.50 13.53 -10.02
N LYS A 519 -5.58 13.88 -11.27
CA LYS A 519 -4.64 13.40 -12.27
C LYS A 519 -3.99 14.56 -13.04
N LEU A 520 -2.67 14.46 -13.18
CA LEU A 520 -1.92 15.21 -14.17
C LEU A 520 -2.19 14.55 -15.52
N ALA A 521 -2.74 15.31 -16.45
CA ALA A 521 -3.03 14.85 -17.79
C ALA A 521 -2.16 15.62 -18.79
N PHE A 522 -1.52 14.92 -19.73
CA PHE A 522 -0.96 15.52 -20.94
C PHE A 522 -1.87 15.18 -22.10
N HIS A 523 -2.18 16.14 -22.95
CA HIS A 523 -3.11 15.98 -24.08
C HIS A 523 -2.51 16.52 -25.36
N ALA A 524 -2.54 15.70 -26.42
CA ALA A 524 -2.18 16.06 -27.79
C ALA A 524 -3.31 15.65 -28.72
N GLU A 525 -3.78 16.59 -29.53
CA GLU A 525 -4.91 16.41 -30.46
C GLU A 525 -4.43 16.25 -31.89
N ASN A 526 -5.11 15.39 -32.66
CA ASN A 526 -4.97 15.26 -34.11
C ASN A 526 -3.53 14.96 -34.55
N VAL A 527 -2.89 13.99 -33.90
CA VAL A 527 -1.50 13.56 -34.15
C VAL A 527 -1.45 12.11 -34.64
N SER A 528 -0.66 11.80 -35.67
CA SER A 528 -0.45 10.44 -36.17
C SER A 528 0.88 9.83 -35.72
N GLU A 529 1.83 10.66 -35.36
CA GLU A 529 3.12 10.25 -34.83
C GLU A 529 3.58 11.24 -33.78
N ILE A 530 3.90 10.75 -32.56
CA ILE A 530 4.31 11.59 -31.46
C ILE A 530 5.28 10.85 -30.53
N THR A 531 6.28 11.57 -30.06
CA THR A 531 7.10 11.17 -28.90
C THR A 531 6.76 12.07 -27.72
N ILE A 532 6.44 11.48 -26.57
CA ILE A 532 6.12 12.19 -25.32
C ILE A 532 7.21 11.88 -24.29
N PRO A 533 8.31 12.64 -24.28
CA PRO A 533 9.45 12.39 -23.40
C PRO A 533 9.30 13.23 -22.12
N ILE A 534 8.93 12.61 -21.03
CA ILE A 534 8.68 13.26 -19.73
C ILE A 534 9.86 13.00 -18.81
N LEU A 535 10.48 14.07 -18.29
CA LEU A 535 11.46 14.01 -17.21
C LEU A 535 10.77 14.36 -15.89
N MET A 536 10.98 13.51 -14.89
CA MET A 536 10.50 13.66 -13.52
C MET A 536 11.71 13.85 -12.58
N GLN A 537 11.83 15.04 -11.98
CA GLN A 537 12.94 15.41 -11.10
C GLN A 537 12.43 15.75 -9.71
N PHE A 538 13.12 15.24 -8.70
CA PHE A 538 12.83 15.56 -7.30
C PHE A 538 13.57 16.84 -6.90
N VAL A 539 12.86 17.94 -6.81
CA VAL A 539 13.42 19.28 -6.55
C VAL A 539 13.10 19.74 -5.13
N ILE A 540 14.04 20.42 -4.52
CA ILE A 540 13.85 21.02 -3.20
C ILE A 540 12.92 22.22 -3.33
N PRO A 541 11.90 22.39 -2.46
CA PRO A 541 10.95 23.50 -2.54
C PRO A 541 11.54 24.81 -1.99
N ILE A 542 12.76 25.16 -2.40
CA ILE A 542 13.47 26.38 -2.02
C ILE A 542 14.08 27.00 -3.28
N GLU A 543 13.69 28.23 -3.57
CA GLU A 543 14.17 28.97 -4.72
C GLU A 543 15.71 29.07 -4.74
N GLY A 544 16.31 28.82 -5.91
CA GLY A 544 17.76 28.89 -6.13
C GLY A 544 18.55 27.68 -5.63
N LEU A 545 17.88 26.57 -5.30
CA LEU A 545 18.49 25.25 -5.00
C LEU A 545 18.13 24.18 -6.02
N GLU A 546 17.60 24.54 -7.18
CA GLU A 546 17.19 23.62 -8.21
C GLU A 546 18.41 22.96 -8.86
N GLU A 547 18.42 21.63 -8.90
CA GLU A 547 19.36 20.89 -9.74
C GLU A 547 18.93 21.03 -11.21
N ASN A 548 19.78 21.58 -12.05
CA ASN A 548 19.55 21.66 -13.48
C ASN A 548 20.03 20.38 -14.17
N TYR A 549 19.28 19.28 -13.98
CA TYR A 549 19.53 18.08 -14.78
C TYR A 549 18.77 18.19 -16.10
N SER A 550 19.45 17.93 -17.18
CA SER A 550 18.88 17.88 -18.53
C SER A 550 19.50 16.70 -19.26
N VAL A 551 18.72 15.99 -20.02
CA VAL A 551 19.15 14.87 -20.83
C VAL A 551 18.56 15.01 -22.24
N PRO A 552 19.32 14.68 -23.32
CA PRO A 552 18.77 14.71 -24.65
C PRO A 552 17.65 13.66 -24.80
N CYS A 553 16.56 14.04 -25.47
CA CYS A 553 15.55 13.11 -25.93
C CYS A 553 16.14 12.29 -27.08
N VAL A 554 16.28 10.98 -26.88
CA VAL A 554 16.71 10.02 -27.89
C VAL A 554 15.65 8.92 -28.04
N PRO A 555 15.52 8.30 -29.23
CA PRO A 555 14.59 7.18 -29.42
C PRO A 555 14.80 6.06 -28.42
N LEU A 556 13.71 5.38 -28.02
CA LEU A 556 13.78 4.23 -27.09
C LEU A 556 14.73 3.13 -27.57
N SER A 557 14.83 2.93 -28.89
CA SER A 557 15.77 1.96 -29.52
C SER A 557 17.25 2.27 -29.23
N GLN A 558 17.56 3.52 -28.86
CA GLN A 558 18.92 4.00 -28.55
C GLN A 558 19.19 4.09 -27.05
N TRP A 559 18.22 3.77 -26.20
CA TRP A 559 18.44 3.79 -24.77
C TRP A 559 19.52 2.79 -24.34
N THR A 560 20.38 3.26 -23.48
CA THR A 560 21.47 2.49 -22.82
C THR A 560 21.48 2.84 -21.35
N LEU A 561 22.17 2.05 -20.55
CA LEU A 561 22.50 2.43 -19.17
C LEU A 561 23.38 3.69 -19.18
N ASP A 562 23.28 4.49 -18.12
CA ASP A 562 24.17 5.62 -17.92
C ASP A 562 25.61 5.09 -17.78
N GLU A 563 26.57 5.77 -18.41
CA GLU A 563 27.97 5.33 -18.40
C GLU A 563 28.50 5.23 -16.97
N THR A 564 29.25 4.18 -16.71
CA THR A 564 30.02 4.02 -15.47
C THR A 564 31.17 5.02 -15.50
N GLY A 565 31.07 6.08 -14.76
CA GLY A 565 32.07 7.15 -14.71
C GLY A 565 31.50 8.50 -14.34
N ALA A 566 30.20 8.60 -14.07
CA ALA A 566 29.66 9.71 -13.29
C ALA A 566 30.43 9.72 -11.95
N SER A 567 31.08 10.81 -11.64
CA SER A 567 31.83 11.01 -10.40
C SER A 567 30.94 10.56 -9.25
N GLU A 568 31.46 9.73 -8.35
CA GLU A 568 30.71 9.37 -7.13
C GLU A 568 30.23 10.66 -6.52
N LYS A 569 28.94 10.76 -6.24
CA LYS A 569 28.40 11.98 -5.60
C LYS A 569 29.14 12.20 -4.29
N PRO A 570 29.58 13.43 -4.01
CA PRO A 570 30.26 13.71 -2.76
C PRO A 570 29.30 13.47 -1.59
N MET A 571 29.78 12.81 -0.54
CA MET A 571 28.98 12.37 0.58
C MET A 571 29.35 13.13 1.86
N LEU A 572 28.37 13.30 2.75
CA LEU A 572 28.62 13.77 4.11
C LEU A 572 29.19 12.64 4.97
N THR A 573 30.06 12.98 5.87
CA THR A 573 30.63 12.11 6.90
C THR A 573 30.05 12.38 8.28
N SER A 574 29.51 13.60 8.52
CA SER A 574 28.84 13.95 9.76
C SER A 574 27.87 15.12 9.55
N ILE A 575 26.85 15.18 10.39
CA ILE A 575 25.96 16.33 10.56
C ILE A 575 25.78 16.58 12.05
N THR A 576 25.89 17.84 12.46
CA THR A 576 25.55 18.27 13.81
C THR A 576 24.47 19.36 13.80
N VAL A 577 23.59 19.32 14.79
CA VAL A 577 22.53 20.31 15.02
C VAL A 577 22.73 20.88 16.41
N ASP A 578 22.91 22.19 16.51
CA ASP A 578 23.30 22.92 17.76
C ASP A 578 24.46 22.25 18.50
N GLY A 579 25.42 21.71 17.74
CA GLY A 579 26.63 21.08 18.25
C GLY A 579 26.53 19.64 18.69
N ALA A 580 25.32 19.03 18.64
CA ALA A 580 25.09 17.59 18.86
C ALA A 580 25.02 16.84 17.54
N GLU A 581 25.49 15.58 17.51
CA GLU A 581 25.36 14.74 16.32
C GLU A 581 23.89 14.53 15.98
N LEU A 582 23.55 14.59 14.66
CA LEU A 582 22.20 14.33 14.18
C LEU A 582 21.86 12.84 14.43
N PRO A 583 20.81 12.54 15.23
CA PRO A 583 20.44 11.16 15.51
C PRO A 583 20.14 10.36 14.24
N GLY A 584 20.71 9.17 14.14
CA GLY A 584 20.48 8.26 13.02
C GLY A 584 21.09 8.74 11.70
N PHE A 585 22.10 9.59 11.74
CA PHE A 585 22.83 10.01 10.54
C PHE A 585 23.49 8.81 9.85
N LYS A 586 23.28 8.71 8.55
CA LYS A 586 23.97 7.82 7.61
C LYS A 586 24.34 8.62 6.36
N SER A 587 25.51 8.37 5.78
CA SER A 587 25.98 9.10 4.60
C SER A 587 25.11 8.93 3.35
N ASP A 588 24.42 7.81 3.24
CA ASP A 588 23.52 7.41 2.15
C ASP A 588 22.04 7.79 2.37
N ARG A 589 21.74 8.36 3.54
CA ARG A 589 20.40 8.88 3.85
C ARG A 589 20.34 10.38 3.64
N TYR A 590 19.43 10.84 2.77
CA TYR A 590 19.41 12.22 2.30
C TYR A 590 18.36 13.10 2.94
N VAL A 591 17.45 12.55 3.74
CA VAL A 591 16.37 13.29 4.39
C VAL A 591 16.23 12.91 5.85
N TYR A 592 16.13 13.93 6.69
CA TYR A 592 16.00 13.82 8.14
C TYR A 592 14.87 14.70 8.63
N ALA A 593 14.20 14.28 9.70
CA ALA A 593 13.32 15.11 10.51
C ALA A 593 14.00 15.41 11.83
N TYR A 594 13.96 16.67 12.24
CA TYR A 594 14.50 17.15 13.52
C TYR A 594 13.49 18.03 14.21
N ARG A 595 13.29 17.83 15.49
CA ARG A 595 12.35 18.63 16.29
C ARG A 595 13.11 19.50 17.28
N ILE A 596 12.75 20.77 17.29
CA ILE A 596 13.26 21.76 18.25
C ILE A 596 12.19 22.03 19.32
N ALA A 597 12.59 22.64 20.41
CA ALA A 597 11.66 23.01 21.48
C ALA A 597 10.49 23.80 20.94
N ALA A 598 9.28 23.54 21.48
CA ALA A 598 8.03 24.10 21.01
C ALA A 598 7.96 25.63 21.03
N ASP A 599 8.69 26.28 21.96
CA ASP A 599 8.81 27.72 22.12
C ASP A 599 9.95 28.36 21.29
N SER A 600 10.76 27.59 20.59
CA SER A 600 11.84 28.09 19.76
C SER A 600 11.32 28.74 18.48
N GLU A 601 11.79 29.95 18.20
CA GLU A 601 11.49 30.70 16.97
C GLU A 601 12.68 30.75 16.02
N LYS A 602 13.81 30.16 16.41
CA LYS A 602 15.06 30.19 15.63
C LYS A 602 15.35 28.84 15.01
N MET A 603 15.81 28.89 13.76
CA MET A 603 16.44 27.71 13.13
C MET A 603 17.67 27.30 13.95
N PRO A 604 17.87 25.99 14.20
CA PRO A 604 19.05 25.47 14.86
C PRO A 604 20.28 25.65 13.96
N GLU A 605 21.47 25.75 14.56
CA GLU A 605 22.74 25.79 13.80
C GLU A 605 23.04 24.37 13.28
N VAL A 606 23.04 24.19 11.96
CA VAL A 606 23.44 22.96 11.31
C VAL A 606 24.85 23.07 10.76
N LYS A 607 25.74 22.15 11.14
CA LYS A 607 27.09 22.00 10.57
C LYS A 607 27.24 20.58 10.02
N ALA A 608 28.00 20.46 8.95
CA ALA A 608 28.27 19.17 8.34
C ALA A 608 29.68 19.11 7.76
N GLU A 609 30.22 17.89 7.72
CA GLU A 609 31.51 17.60 7.08
C GLU A 609 31.32 16.55 6.01
N GLY A 610 32.12 16.59 4.95
CA GLY A 610 32.00 15.65 3.83
C GLY A 610 33.21 15.61 2.92
N SER A 611 33.12 14.78 1.89
CA SER A 611 34.19 14.59 0.89
C SER A 611 34.34 15.79 -0.06
N GLY A 612 33.32 16.68 -0.15
CA GLY A 612 33.27 17.85 -1.00
C GLY A 612 33.29 19.20 -0.24
N GLU A 613 32.93 20.27 -0.94
CA GLU A 613 32.68 21.59 -0.33
C GLU A 613 31.25 21.62 0.21
N VAL A 614 31.12 21.90 1.50
CA VAL A 614 29.81 21.85 2.18
C VAL A 614 29.26 23.26 2.38
N SER A 615 28.00 23.47 2.04
CA SER A 615 27.23 24.68 2.34
C SER A 615 25.88 24.36 2.95
N VAL A 616 25.34 25.24 3.79
CA VAL A 616 24.01 25.05 4.43
C VAL A 616 23.16 26.29 4.12
N LYS A 617 21.95 26.04 3.64
CA LYS A 617 20.91 27.05 3.44
C LYS A 617 19.67 26.73 4.27
N TYR A 618 18.99 27.74 4.73
CA TYR A 618 17.81 27.64 5.58
C TYR A 618 16.58 28.30 4.97
N THR A 619 15.41 27.81 5.28
CA THR A 619 14.16 28.57 5.15
C THR A 619 14.12 29.67 6.21
N ALA A 620 13.29 30.69 5.98
CA ALA A 620 13.26 31.89 6.81
C ALA A 620 12.68 31.68 8.22
N SER A 621 11.88 30.64 8.43
CA SER A 621 11.10 30.40 9.65
C SER A 621 11.04 28.93 10.04
N VAL A 622 10.62 28.65 11.28
CA VAL A 622 10.25 27.34 11.81
C VAL A 622 8.72 27.25 11.86
N PRO A 623 8.09 26.15 11.39
CA PRO A 623 8.69 25.01 10.71
C PRO A 623 9.40 25.36 9.40
N GLY A 624 10.41 24.57 9.04
CA GLY A 624 11.19 24.84 7.84
C GLY A 624 12.23 23.78 7.54
N TYR A 625 13.22 24.15 6.73
CA TYR A 625 14.24 23.22 6.26
C TYR A 625 15.64 23.81 6.43
N ALA A 626 16.61 22.96 6.77
CA ALA A 626 18.01 23.17 6.52
C ALA A 626 18.43 22.27 5.36
N VAL A 627 19.01 22.84 4.31
CA VAL A 627 19.49 22.12 3.14
C VAL A 627 21.00 22.20 3.11
N ILE A 628 21.64 21.05 3.16
CA ILE A 628 23.08 20.90 3.11
C ILE A 628 23.43 20.46 1.70
N THR A 629 24.20 21.27 0.98
CA THR A 629 24.71 20.95 -0.36
C THR A 629 26.20 20.61 -0.26
N VAL A 630 26.56 19.46 -0.83
CA VAL A 630 27.95 19.02 -0.94
C VAL A 630 28.33 19.06 -2.41
N ASN A 631 29.27 19.94 -2.78
CA ASN A 631 29.79 20.04 -4.14
C ASN A 631 31.05 19.22 -4.28
N ASP A 632 31.21 18.50 -5.37
CA ASP A 632 32.48 17.86 -5.68
C ASP A 632 33.58 18.90 -5.88
N ARG A 633 34.79 18.61 -5.42
CA ARG A 633 35.91 19.53 -5.48
C ARG A 633 36.52 19.68 -6.86
N VAL A 634 36.28 18.72 -7.75
CA VAL A 634 36.83 18.65 -9.09
C VAL A 634 35.81 19.13 -10.12
N ASP A 635 34.57 18.66 -9.99
CA ASP A 635 33.43 19.04 -10.85
C ASP A 635 32.30 19.64 -10.02
N SER A 636 32.21 20.96 -10.00
CA SER A 636 31.17 21.68 -9.24
C SER A 636 29.73 21.41 -9.72
N ASN A 637 29.53 20.73 -10.86
CA ASN A 637 28.23 20.32 -11.32
C ASN A 637 27.79 19.02 -10.64
N VAL A 638 28.72 18.28 -10.03
CA VAL A 638 28.40 17.06 -9.28
C VAL A 638 28.09 17.46 -7.85
N ILE A 639 26.82 17.45 -7.52
CA ILE A 639 26.33 17.86 -6.19
C ILE A 639 25.55 16.72 -5.53
N ASN A 640 25.55 16.77 -4.20
CA ASN A 640 24.65 15.95 -3.38
C ASN A 640 23.96 16.85 -2.36
N GLN A 641 22.71 16.55 -2.03
CA GLN A 641 21.91 17.39 -1.14
C GLN A 641 21.25 16.57 -0.04
N TYR A 642 21.40 17.06 1.18
CA TYR A 642 20.77 16.53 2.37
C TYR A 642 19.76 17.54 2.90
N ILE A 643 18.60 17.07 3.31
CA ILE A 643 17.50 17.90 3.82
C ILE A 643 17.25 17.53 5.27
N ILE A 644 17.20 18.51 6.14
CA ILE A 644 16.69 18.37 7.49
C ILE A 644 15.39 19.17 7.57
N LYS A 645 14.25 18.49 7.69
CA LYS A 645 12.96 19.11 8.03
C LYS A 645 13.00 19.45 9.52
N ILE A 646 12.83 20.72 9.83
CA ILE A 646 12.86 21.22 11.19
C ILE A 646 11.44 21.60 11.61
N ASP A 647 10.90 20.84 12.52
CA ASP A 647 9.58 21.04 13.12
C ASP A 647 9.69 21.35 14.62
N LYS A 648 8.63 21.87 15.21
CA LYS A 648 8.53 22.03 16.66
C LYS A 648 8.09 20.71 17.32
N GLU A 649 8.51 20.50 18.56
CA GLU A 649 8.06 19.34 19.35
C GLU A 649 6.55 19.36 19.52
N ILE A 650 5.93 18.20 19.38
CA ILE A 650 4.53 17.96 19.76
C ILE A 650 4.49 17.87 21.27
N LEU A 651 3.63 18.67 21.90
CA LEU A 651 3.50 18.70 23.33
C LEU A 651 2.39 17.76 23.80
N LYS A 652 2.50 17.27 25.03
CA LYS A 652 1.45 16.47 25.67
C LYS A 652 0.42 17.33 26.42
N GLN A 653 0.75 18.57 26.69
CA GLN A 653 -0.11 19.53 27.38
C GLN A 653 0.16 20.94 26.86
N ALA A 654 -0.86 21.77 26.82
CA ALA A 654 -0.69 23.17 26.46
C ALA A 654 0.24 23.89 27.46
N PRO A 655 1.13 24.80 26.97
CA PRO A 655 2.04 25.53 27.84
C PRO A 655 1.30 26.42 28.86
N GLU A 656 1.98 26.71 29.97
CA GLU A 656 1.46 27.70 30.95
C GLU A 656 1.28 29.08 30.28
N GLY A 657 0.18 29.73 30.59
CA GLY A 657 -0.11 31.09 30.09
C GLY A 657 -0.89 31.13 28.77
N VAL A 658 -1.27 30.02 28.21
CA VAL A 658 -2.27 29.93 27.13
C VAL A 658 -3.56 29.30 27.65
N SER A 659 -4.70 29.77 27.15
CA SER A 659 -6.01 29.27 27.52
C SER A 659 -6.64 28.49 26.36
N GLN A 660 -7.50 27.53 26.71
CA GLN A 660 -8.40 26.93 25.77
C GLN A 660 -9.38 27.97 25.23
N LEU A 661 -9.53 28.07 23.94
CA LEU A 661 -10.44 28.97 23.27
C LEU A 661 -11.82 28.32 23.15
N SER A 662 -12.86 29.07 23.50
CA SER A 662 -14.25 28.60 23.39
C SER A 662 -14.65 28.57 21.92
N VAL A 663 -15.18 27.43 21.48
CA VAL A 663 -15.78 27.26 20.17
C VAL A 663 -17.28 27.49 20.25
N LYS A 664 -17.79 28.37 19.40
CA LYS A 664 -19.22 28.73 19.34
C LYS A 664 -20.02 27.76 18.48
N GLU A 665 -19.43 27.31 17.39
CA GLU A 665 -20.05 26.40 16.42
C GLU A 665 -18.94 25.60 15.70
N VAL A 666 -19.25 24.35 15.39
CA VAL A 666 -18.38 23.49 14.58
C VAL A 666 -19.17 22.97 13.37
N LYS A 667 -18.53 22.92 12.21
CA LYS A 667 -19.12 22.43 10.95
C LYS A 667 -18.12 21.60 10.20
N ALA A 668 -18.59 20.55 9.54
CA ALA A 668 -17.75 19.73 8.67
C ALA A 668 -18.26 19.77 7.23
N SER A 669 -17.33 19.58 6.27
CA SER A 669 -17.66 19.49 4.84
C SER A 669 -18.41 18.21 4.49
N SER A 670 -18.29 17.16 5.31
CA SER A 670 -18.93 15.86 5.12
C SER A 670 -19.20 15.17 6.45
N VAL A 671 -20.35 14.54 6.57
CA VAL A 671 -20.77 13.71 7.72
C VAL A 671 -21.50 12.48 7.14
N PRO A 672 -20.76 11.51 6.58
CA PRO A 672 -21.34 10.34 5.93
C PRO A 672 -22.02 9.39 6.93
N GLN A 673 -21.65 9.48 8.20
CA GLN A 673 -22.21 8.69 9.31
C GLN A 673 -22.77 9.65 10.34
N PRO A 674 -24.11 9.79 10.50
CA PRO A 674 -24.73 10.78 11.39
C PRO A 674 -24.28 10.68 12.84
N GLU A 675 -23.97 9.49 13.33
CA GLU A 675 -23.45 9.24 14.68
C GLU A 675 -22.02 9.78 14.88
N ASN A 676 -21.27 9.98 13.81
CA ASN A 676 -19.91 10.53 13.80
C ASN A 676 -19.94 12.01 13.38
N SER A 677 -20.69 12.83 14.10
CA SER A 677 -20.88 14.25 13.80
C SER A 677 -19.68 15.11 14.24
N PRO A 678 -19.51 16.32 13.70
CA PRO A 678 -18.41 17.20 14.07
C PRO A 678 -18.45 17.64 15.54
N GLU A 679 -19.61 17.66 16.18
CA GLU A 679 -19.78 17.99 17.60
C GLU A 679 -19.04 17.01 18.51
N ASN A 680 -18.85 15.76 18.08
CA ASN A 680 -18.09 14.74 18.81
C ASN A 680 -16.61 15.13 19.01
N THR A 681 -16.09 16.11 18.27
CA THR A 681 -14.71 16.61 18.48
C THR A 681 -14.60 17.64 19.61
N LEU A 682 -15.69 17.91 20.31
CA LEU A 682 -15.77 18.93 21.36
C LEU A 682 -16.47 18.42 22.64
N ASP A 683 -16.80 17.13 22.72
CA ASP A 683 -17.61 16.55 23.81
C ASP A 683 -16.79 16.03 24.99
N GLY A 684 -15.47 15.94 24.86
CA GLY A 684 -14.53 15.46 25.87
C GLY A 684 -14.52 13.94 26.01
N ASP A 685 -15.09 13.20 25.05
CA ASP A 685 -15.15 11.74 25.04
C ASP A 685 -14.32 11.14 23.90
N LEU A 686 -13.15 10.65 24.22
CA LEU A 686 -12.22 10.01 23.24
C LEU A 686 -12.81 8.74 22.58
N THR A 687 -13.99 8.28 22.99
CA THR A 687 -14.67 7.12 22.38
C THR A 687 -15.62 7.52 21.26
N THR A 688 -16.01 8.78 21.17
CA THR A 688 -16.77 9.36 20.06
C THR A 688 -15.83 10.00 19.03
N ARG A 689 -16.31 10.31 17.85
CA ARG A 689 -15.48 10.93 16.80
C ARG A 689 -16.32 11.62 15.72
N TRP A 690 -15.71 12.54 15.02
CA TRP A 690 -16.10 12.89 13.66
C TRP A 690 -15.36 12.01 12.66
N SER A 691 -16.04 11.53 11.61
CA SER A 691 -15.42 10.78 10.55
C SER A 691 -15.89 11.23 9.18
N ALA A 692 -14.95 11.31 8.22
CA ALA A 692 -15.25 11.62 6.83
C ALA A 692 -14.23 10.95 5.90
N GLU A 693 -14.71 10.49 4.75
CA GLU A 693 -13.86 9.92 3.71
C GLU A 693 -13.28 11.00 2.80
N GLY A 694 -12.05 10.79 2.36
CA GLY A 694 -11.36 11.66 1.40
C GLY A 694 -10.86 12.96 2.02
N ASN A 695 -10.55 13.92 1.16
CA ASN A 695 -10.18 15.26 1.58
C ASN A 695 -11.40 15.95 2.20
N ALA A 696 -11.39 16.11 3.50
CA ALA A 696 -12.51 16.69 4.24
C ALA A 696 -12.01 17.77 5.20
N ASN A 697 -12.89 18.66 5.58
CA ASN A 697 -12.51 19.69 6.53
C ASN A 697 -13.57 19.84 7.63
N ILE A 698 -13.08 20.26 8.80
CA ILE A 698 -13.87 20.67 9.94
C ILE A 698 -13.48 22.12 10.30
N VAL A 699 -14.50 22.96 10.55
CA VAL A 699 -14.35 24.39 10.79
C VAL A 699 -14.90 24.74 12.15
N PHE A 700 -14.09 25.39 12.96
CA PHE A 700 -14.41 25.87 14.30
C PHE A 700 -14.60 27.39 14.26
N ASP A 701 -15.81 27.88 14.60
CA ASP A 701 -16.13 29.32 14.78
C ASP A 701 -15.88 29.71 16.23
N LEU A 702 -14.91 30.53 16.50
CA LEU A 702 -14.62 31.06 17.84
C LEU A 702 -15.61 32.17 18.29
N GLY A 703 -16.52 32.59 17.39
CA GLY A 703 -17.49 33.65 17.67
C GLY A 703 -16.92 35.07 17.55
N GLU A 704 -15.63 35.26 17.76
CA GLU A 704 -14.88 36.51 17.58
C GLU A 704 -13.43 36.19 17.19
N SER A 705 -12.70 37.20 16.69
CA SER A 705 -11.30 37.09 16.32
C SER A 705 -10.44 36.88 17.56
N ARG A 706 -9.69 35.78 17.60
CA ARG A 706 -8.78 35.38 18.69
C ARG A 706 -7.35 35.12 18.15
N SER A 707 -6.36 35.18 19.02
CA SER A 707 -5.01 34.73 18.71
C SER A 707 -4.92 33.22 18.96
N VAL A 708 -4.73 32.43 17.91
CA VAL A 708 -4.57 30.96 17.97
C VAL A 708 -3.08 30.65 17.92
N LYS A 709 -2.59 29.81 18.85
CA LYS A 709 -1.17 29.45 19.03
C LYS A 709 -0.89 27.97 19.01
N TYR A 710 -1.85 27.17 19.44
CA TYR A 710 -1.72 25.71 19.48
C TYR A 710 -3.03 25.05 19.03
N LEU A 711 -2.86 23.92 18.38
CA LEU A 711 -3.93 22.97 18.06
C LEU A 711 -3.72 21.70 18.87
N GLY A 712 -4.68 21.35 19.71
CA GLY A 712 -4.81 20.02 20.29
C GLY A 712 -5.60 19.11 19.36
N LEU A 713 -5.13 17.91 19.11
CA LEU A 713 -5.77 16.96 18.22
C LEU A 713 -5.64 15.55 18.78
N ALA A 714 -6.76 14.88 19.03
CA ALA A 714 -6.80 13.46 19.32
C ALA A 714 -7.37 12.71 18.11
N VAL A 715 -6.69 11.63 17.71
CA VAL A 715 -6.99 10.87 16.51
C VAL A 715 -7.44 9.47 16.88
N TYR A 716 -8.55 9.05 16.29
CA TYR A 716 -9.04 7.69 16.45
C TYR A 716 -8.01 6.66 15.98
N GLN A 717 -7.74 5.66 16.83
CA GLN A 717 -6.99 4.47 16.50
C GLN A 717 -7.95 3.29 16.46
N ASP A 718 -7.76 2.36 15.53
CA ASP A 718 -8.53 1.13 15.52
C ASP A 718 -8.25 0.28 16.76
N THR A 719 -9.09 -0.69 17.04
CA THR A 719 -8.97 -1.63 18.19
C THR A 719 -7.62 -2.35 18.25
N THR A 720 -6.91 -2.41 17.14
CA THR A 720 -5.56 -2.96 17.02
C THR A 720 -4.45 -1.97 17.38
N ASN A 721 -4.80 -0.69 17.64
CA ASN A 721 -3.86 0.42 17.79
C ASN A 721 -2.85 0.43 16.61
N ASP A 722 -3.40 0.60 15.42
CA ASP A 722 -2.72 0.40 14.14
C ASP A 722 -1.64 1.44 13.80
N GLY A 723 -1.41 2.38 14.71
CA GLY A 723 -0.37 3.40 14.57
C GLY A 723 -0.67 4.43 13.48
N ARG A 724 -1.97 4.59 13.10
CA ARG A 724 -2.34 5.53 12.03
C ARG A 724 -1.98 6.95 12.38
N GLN A 725 -1.36 7.63 11.44
CA GLN A 725 -1.07 9.05 11.50
C GLN A 725 -2.09 9.81 10.65
N GLN A 726 -2.72 10.83 11.22
CA GLN A 726 -3.62 11.73 10.50
C GLN A 726 -2.80 12.84 9.85
N TYR A 727 -2.95 13.06 8.55
CA TYR A 727 -2.38 14.18 7.82
C TYR A 727 -3.36 15.35 7.78
N PHE A 728 -2.89 16.57 8.10
CA PHE A 728 -3.77 17.72 8.16
C PHE A 728 -3.07 19.06 7.90
N ASP A 729 -3.85 20.04 7.43
CA ASP A 729 -3.45 21.43 7.37
C ASP A 729 -4.35 22.25 8.31
N VAL A 730 -3.77 23.28 8.90
CA VAL A 730 -4.49 24.27 9.70
C VAL A 730 -4.58 25.57 8.91
N LEU A 731 -5.81 26.04 8.71
CA LEU A 731 -6.09 27.29 8.01
C LEU A 731 -6.88 28.22 8.91
N VAL A 732 -6.57 29.52 8.86
CA VAL A 732 -7.23 30.53 9.70
C VAL A 732 -7.87 31.60 8.81
N SER A 733 -9.04 32.10 9.24
CA SER A 733 -9.80 33.13 8.52
C SER A 733 -10.50 34.08 9.51
N GLU A 734 -10.63 35.34 9.10
CA GLU A 734 -11.44 36.35 9.82
C GLU A 734 -12.92 36.33 9.38
N ASP A 735 -13.21 36.01 8.13
CA ASP A 735 -14.53 36.12 7.51
C ASP A 735 -15.22 34.76 7.26
N GLY A 736 -14.49 33.63 7.38
CA GLY A 736 -14.99 32.29 7.09
C GLY A 736 -15.02 31.92 5.60
N GLU A 737 -14.57 32.82 4.73
CA GLU A 737 -14.49 32.60 3.27
C GLU A 737 -13.05 32.57 2.79
N ASN A 738 -12.23 33.53 3.20
CA ASN A 738 -10.82 33.64 2.81
C ASN A 738 -9.91 33.03 3.89
N TYR A 739 -9.38 31.85 3.61
CA TYR A 739 -8.54 31.09 4.51
C TYR A 739 -7.07 31.17 4.12
N THR A 740 -6.21 31.40 5.11
CA THR A 740 -4.75 31.32 4.96
C THR A 740 -4.25 30.08 5.69
N GLN A 741 -3.51 29.21 5.00
CA GLN A 741 -2.85 28.07 5.61
C GLN A 741 -1.69 28.55 6.48
N VAL A 742 -1.68 28.12 7.74
CA VAL A 742 -0.69 28.52 8.73
C VAL A 742 0.19 27.36 9.21
N TYR A 743 -0.28 26.15 9.05
CA TYR A 743 0.46 24.94 9.48
C TYR A 743 0.08 23.75 8.62
N SER A 744 1.03 22.80 8.46
CA SER A 744 0.81 21.48 7.89
C SER A 744 1.52 20.46 8.78
N GLY A 745 0.81 19.43 9.22
CA GLY A 745 1.32 18.47 10.18
C GLY A 745 0.76 17.06 10.01
N GLU A 746 1.30 16.19 10.85
CA GLU A 746 0.88 14.80 10.99
C GLU A 746 0.86 14.41 12.47
N SER A 747 -0.14 13.62 12.90
CA SER A 747 -0.17 13.06 14.26
C SER A 747 0.91 11.99 14.43
N SER A 748 1.30 11.69 15.66
CA SER A 748 2.35 10.69 15.93
C SER A 748 1.91 9.25 15.59
N GLY A 749 0.61 8.97 15.67
CA GLY A 749 0.07 7.61 15.57
C GLY A 749 0.35 6.74 16.81
N THR A 750 0.91 7.30 17.88
CA THR A 750 1.39 6.53 19.05
C THR A 750 0.53 6.71 20.31
N THR A 751 -0.50 7.56 20.26
CA THR A 751 -1.37 7.87 21.41
C THR A 751 -2.81 8.05 20.96
N LEU A 752 -3.74 7.77 21.89
CA LEU A 752 -5.16 8.12 21.80
C LEU A 752 -5.47 9.47 22.46
N GLU A 753 -4.52 9.96 23.27
CA GLU A 753 -4.63 11.25 23.96
C GLU A 753 -4.38 12.40 22.98
N GLU A 754 -4.81 13.57 23.36
CA GLU A 754 -4.61 14.79 22.59
C GLU A 754 -3.12 15.15 22.45
N GLU A 755 -2.70 15.38 21.22
CA GLU A 755 -1.36 15.89 20.87
C GLU A 755 -1.46 17.40 20.62
N ILE A 756 -0.60 18.20 21.23
CA ILE A 756 -0.62 19.66 21.11
C ILE A 756 0.43 20.12 20.11
N PHE A 757 -0.03 20.63 18.97
CA PHE A 757 0.80 21.14 17.90
C PHE A 757 1.00 22.64 18.03
N PRO A 758 2.26 23.13 18.19
CA PRO A 758 2.55 24.56 18.10
C PRO A 758 2.34 25.03 16.66
N ILE A 759 1.44 25.98 16.45
CA ILE A 759 1.22 26.63 15.16
C ILE A 759 1.73 28.08 15.21
N PRO A 760 2.09 28.70 14.08
CA PRO A 760 2.42 30.13 14.05
C PRO A 760 1.29 30.97 14.64
N GLU A 761 1.61 31.86 15.59
CA GLU A 761 0.60 32.72 16.22
C GLU A 761 -0.18 33.49 15.16
N THR A 762 -1.44 33.17 14.99
CA THR A 762 -2.28 33.75 13.95
C THR A 762 -3.61 34.22 14.52
N ARG A 763 -4.03 35.41 14.12
CA ARG A 763 -5.30 35.96 14.53
C ARG A 763 -6.39 35.62 13.52
N GLY A 764 -7.55 35.17 14.05
CA GLY A 764 -8.72 34.86 13.24
C GLY A 764 -9.89 34.38 14.05
N ARG A 765 -11.08 34.42 13.46
CA ARG A 765 -12.31 33.92 14.04
C ARG A 765 -12.58 32.46 13.70
N TYR A 766 -12.23 32.05 12.49
CA TYR A 766 -12.48 30.70 11.98
C TYR A 766 -11.19 29.94 11.86
N VAL A 767 -11.17 28.74 12.45
CA VAL A 767 -10.04 27.80 12.30
C VAL A 767 -10.57 26.57 11.57
N LYS A 768 -9.94 26.25 10.44
CA LYS A 768 -10.26 25.09 9.62
C LYS A 768 -9.14 24.07 9.71
N ILE A 769 -9.49 22.82 10.01
CA ILE A 769 -8.60 21.68 9.86
C ILE A 769 -8.99 20.96 8.59
N TYR A 770 -8.08 20.97 7.64
CA TYR A 770 -8.24 20.27 6.38
C TYR A 770 -7.52 18.94 6.46
N CYS A 771 -8.28 17.85 6.56
CA CYS A 771 -7.79 16.50 6.73
C CYS A 771 -7.55 15.84 5.37
N LYS A 772 -6.42 15.14 5.25
CA LYS A 772 -5.91 14.57 3.98
C LYS A 772 -5.76 13.04 4.04
N GLY A 773 -6.59 12.37 4.86
CA GLY A 773 -6.49 10.94 5.11
C GLY A 773 -5.44 10.60 6.16
N THR A 774 -5.19 9.31 6.30
CA THR A 774 -4.24 8.75 7.28
C THR A 774 -3.17 7.90 6.61
N SER A 775 -2.15 7.51 7.37
CA SER A 775 -1.10 6.59 6.90
C SER A 775 -1.62 5.19 6.49
N VAL A 776 -2.86 4.84 6.86
CA VAL A 776 -3.45 3.53 6.61
C VAL A 776 -4.67 3.57 5.67
N GLY A 777 -5.13 4.77 5.26
CA GLY A 777 -6.28 4.89 4.35
C GLY A 777 -6.82 6.31 4.20
N ASN A 778 -7.92 6.43 3.48
CA ASN A 778 -8.53 7.71 3.10
C ASN A 778 -9.60 8.21 4.09
N TRP A 779 -9.85 7.50 5.18
CA TRP A 779 -10.75 7.93 6.24
C TRP A 779 -10.03 8.82 7.24
N ASN A 780 -10.64 9.96 7.53
CA ASN A 780 -10.25 10.85 8.61
C ASN A 780 -11.15 10.59 9.81
N SER A 781 -10.57 10.50 11.00
CA SER A 781 -11.34 10.26 12.21
C SER A 781 -10.70 11.01 13.39
N LEU A 782 -11.35 12.09 13.82
CA LEU A 782 -10.90 12.92 14.94
C LEU A 782 -11.80 12.69 16.14
N THR A 783 -11.21 12.34 17.28
CA THR A 783 -11.96 12.13 18.55
C THR A 783 -12.10 13.41 19.33
N GLU A 784 -11.04 14.24 19.41
CA GLU A 784 -11.10 15.54 20.06
C GLU A 784 -10.28 16.58 19.30
N CYS A 785 -10.72 17.83 19.40
CA CYS A 785 -10.03 18.98 18.87
C CYS A 785 -10.14 20.18 19.77
N THR A 786 -9.02 20.69 20.24
CA THR A 786 -8.94 21.85 21.14
C THR A 786 -8.08 22.95 20.50
N LEU A 787 -8.55 24.18 20.58
CA LEU A 787 -7.79 25.35 20.14
C LEU A 787 -7.29 26.10 21.36
N TYR A 788 -6.02 26.53 21.35
CA TYR A 788 -5.41 27.26 22.45
C TYR A 788 -4.83 28.57 21.97
N GLY A 789 -4.93 29.61 22.81
CA GLY A 789 -4.40 30.92 22.51
C GLY A 789 -4.76 31.96 23.55
N ASN A 790 -4.95 33.23 23.11
CA ASN A 790 -5.26 34.39 23.97
C ASN A 790 -6.45 35.18 23.39
#